data_a2234bd88ff908a183ca27b175139731
#
_entry.id   a2234bd88ff908a183ca27b175139731
#
_cell.length_a   1.000
_cell.length_b   1.000
_cell.length_c   1.000
_cell.angle_alpha   90.00
_cell.angle_beta   90.00
_cell.angle_gamma   90.00
#
_symmetry.space_group_name_H-M   'P 1'
#
loop_
_entity.id
_entity.type
_entity.pdbx_description
1 polymer ?
#
loop_
_entity_poly.entity_id
_entity_poly.type
_entity_poly.pdbx_seq_one_letter_code
_entity_poly.pdbx_strand_id
1 'polypeptide(L)'
;MVAFIALAAVLQTAGWPGXESRADYRMDIRLLPDSVLVRGSTEITFIPAFPADTLWLHLYPNAYRDPSTAFATDQAEWGDYSFAEASDDGFGWIALDGWTLDGDSIQVLVDETLGFIPLDSAAAPGDTLVLAGRFDVKVPTIWSRMGHDGDHYEMSQWYPKMCVLDDRGWHLSRYHSEGEFYGDYGSYDVTLALPDSMVTAATGHLDSIGFSPDSSTRVERWVAEPVHDFAWVADPAFMLLEHNFIYPDSLGGNIVRIHVAAQEDEIEEWEDAGAWTDSTLLYCGEWYGPYPYDDLWVVQSAFYGGMEYPQLVLIGRFDMPFGRYFEMVVMHEVGHQWFYGLLGNDEVDEAWLDEGINSFSEIRYFERKYGLHGNMTTLPGWISDNSDADGTSASYAGMVAGGEEVPVLSTSTEASGGRYDYGALYYSKPALFMRMLQNSMGGETFDRFMHILFDRFAFHHPRTEDVQAIAEEVSGRPWQAEFDTWLRTTASADVRVDDISWTGDSTVVTVSGDIPLPVELDLELTRCGASVMRRIGLEPGRSSTISVPGHWRRAEVDPETRYLDRNPWNNSLPEAGRIRPMLIPYEQPSRFNTWLLPLPGWADGTWEAGLFGMTRAASTRSGGPLDVSGIWRQPLGGDRAGISGISLEIPLDRSPNSGSTLAFDYWSGYGRGLVSLGASWNHSGPYPSDPSHTLWSSISXEGVGDDPVXDAGEYSAGSGAVIQAGASRWXWTRSGARWGHVSLCASPSWDGEEWVSASFEGTLTLSDLPFDPGTRLFAGRVWGDAPLQHLYRPGGGLQAGGVMGWILPPDGDISPSEHYFVESGPALPGYGDDPARGRIGIALGETLKMPVLPLTLFADAGWIEGSSRDLTAADIISDAGIGVNAGFVQAWFPAWVSDPLPGDDQWELRWRLAFSLWGLPFMFF
;
A
#
# COMPACT_ATOMS: atom_id res chain seq x y z
N MET A 1 13.24 40.27 -3.75
CA MET A 1 12.73 41.58 -3.30
C MET A 1 12.03 42.35 -4.41
N VAL A 2 12.59 42.50 -5.61
CA VAL A 2 11.90 43.24 -6.72
C VAL A 2 10.73 42.39 -7.26
N ALA A 3 10.88 41.06 -7.38
CA ALA A 3 9.78 40.19 -7.82
C ALA A 3 8.71 40.04 -6.74
N PHE A 4 9.11 40.01 -5.46
CA PHE A 4 8.17 39.98 -4.33
C PHE A 4 7.41 41.29 -4.18
N ILE A 5 8.09 42.44 -4.44
CA ILE A 5 7.44 43.76 -4.47
C ILE A 5 6.52 43.83 -5.70
N ALA A 6 6.87 43.20 -6.82
CA ALA A 6 6.01 43.13 -7.99
C ALA A 6 4.80 42.20 -7.76
N LEU A 7 5.00 41.05 -7.10
CA LEU A 7 3.91 40.14 -6.78
C LEU A 7 3.01 40.70 -5.67
N ALA A 8 3.61 41.26 -4.60
CA ALA A 8 2.86 41.97 -3.56
C ALA A 8 2.19 43.23 -4.11
N ALA A 9 2.78 43.93 -5.10
CA ALA A 9 2.18 45.08 -5.76
C ALA A 9 1.09 44.64 -6.74
N VAL A 10 1.20 43.49 -7.35
CA VAL A 10 0.15 42.91 -8.20
C VAL A 10 -1.03 42.45 -7.34
N LEU A 11 -0.74 41.86 -6.18
CA LEU A 11 -1.76 41.47 -5.21
C LEU A 11 -2.41 42.67 -4.52
N GLN A 12 -1.69 43.81 -4.39
CA GLN A 12 -2.24 45.04 -3.83
C GLN A 12 -2.95 45.94 -4.86
N THR A 13 -2.66 45.79 -6.15
CA THR A 13 -3.25 46.66 -7.20
C THR A 13 -4.25 45.93 -8.10
N ALA A 14 -4.17 44.61 -8.23
CA ALA A 14 -5.30 43.82 -8.70
C ALA A 14 -6.07 43.43 -7.44
N GLY A 15 -7.18 44.05 -7.19
CA GLY A 15 -8.03 43.64 -6.08
C GLY A 15 -8.23 42.11 -6.15
N TRP A 16 -8.25 41.44 -5.01
CA TRP A 16 -8.60 40.03 -4.88
C TRP A 16 -9.70 39.73 -5.90
N PRO A 17 -9.57 38.77 -6.77
CA PRO A 17 -10.46 38.65 -7.94
C PRO A 17 -11.93 38.43 -7.62
N GLY A 18 -12.29 38.46 -6.33
CA GLY A 18 -13.71 38.41 -5.95
C GLY A 18 -14.44 37.08 -6.20
N UNK A 19 -13.78 36.15 -6.39
CA UNK A 19 -14.31 35.00 -6.59
C UNK A 19 -14.10 34.04 -5.63
N GLU A 20 -13.29 34.31 -4.91
CA GLU A 20 -12.97 33.33 -3.84
C GLU A 20 -13.07 34.02 -2.48
N SER A 21 -13.44 33.22 -1.48
CA SER A 21 -13.49 33.69 -0.09
C SER A 21 -12.06 33.81 0.45
N ARG A 22 -11.90 34.47 1.62
CA ARG A 22 -10.59 34.64 2.24
C ARG A 22 -10.74 34.50 3.76
N ALA A 23 -9.81 33.80 4.40
CA ALA A 23 -9.78 33.67 5.86
C ALA A 23 -8.38 34.01 6.39
N ASP A 24 -8.26 35.08 7.18
CA ASP A 24 -7.00 35.48 7.82
C ASP A 24 -7.04 35.10 9.31
N TYR A 25 -5.93 34.58 9.84
CA TYR A 25 -5.85 34.03 11.17
C TYR A 25 -4.78 34.73 12.01
N ARG A 26 -5.15 35.11 13.23
CA ARG A 26 -4.19 35.48 14.27
C ARG A 26 -4.40 34.56 15.46
N MET A 27 -3.35 33.84 15.86
CA MET A 27 -3.47 32.83 16.93
C MET A 27 -2.36 33.00 17.98
N ASP A 28 -2.75 32.90 19.27
CA ASP A 28 -1.81 32.83 20.40
C ASP A 28 -1.98 31.45 21.04
N ILE A 29 -0.92 30.63 21.02
CA ILE A 29 -0.98 29.20 21.33
C ILE A 29 0.04 28.87 22.41
N ARG A 30 -0.33 27.96 23.32
CA ARG A 30 0.59 27.44 24.33
C ARG A 30 0.48 25.92 24.42
N LEU A 31 1.62 25.25 24.29
CA LEU A 31 1.74 23.81 24.52
C LEU A 31 1.93 23.55 26.02
N LEU A 32 1.17 22.59 26.56
CA LEU A 32 1.19 22.17 27.96
C LEU A 32 1.52 20.65 28.01
N PRO A 33 2.80 20.27 27.92
CA PRO A 33 3.15 18.84 27.79
C PRO A 33 2.67 17.98 28.96
N ASP A 34 2.71 18.49 30.20
CA ASP A 34 2.27 17.73 31.38
C ASP A 34 0.82 17.24 31.29
N SER A 35 -0.01 17.90 30.49
CA SER A 35 -1.42 17.55 30.31
C SER A 35 -1.73 17.16 28.86
N VAL A 36 -0.72 17.10 28.02
CA VAL A 36 -0.83 16.77 26.57
C VAL A 36 -1.92 17.62 25.93
N LEU A 37 -1.83 18.95 26.16
CA LEU A 37 -2.86 19.90 25.79
C LEU A 37 -2.25 21.09 25.07
N VAL A 38 -2.91 21.53 24.01
CA VAL A 38 -2.64 22.81 23.35
C VAL A 38 -3.78 23.77 23.68
N ARG A 39 -3.44 24.91 24.27
CA ARG A 39 -4.43 25.93 24.60
C ARG A 39 -4.22 27.15 23.70
N GLY A 40 -5.31 27.62 23.08
CA GLY A 40 -5.19 28.72 22.15
C GLY A 40 -6.30 29.75 22.22
N SER A 41 -6.02 30.89 21.63
CA SER A 41 -7.05 31.84 21.21
C SER A 41 -6.83 32.17 19.73
N THR A 42 -7.92 32.40 19.03
CA THR A 42 -7.85 32.73 17.61
C THR A 42 -8.76 33.92 17.31
N GLU A 43 -8.34 34.78 16.38
CA GLU A 43 -9.16 35.77 15.71
C GLU A 43 -9.11 35.44 14.21
N ILE A 44 -10.27 35.18 13.62
CA ILE A 44 -10.43 34.83 12.21
C ILE A 44 -11.16 35.98 11.51
N THR A 45 -10.54 36.61 10.54
CA THR A 45 -11.18 37.60 9.68
C THR A 45 -11.63 36.91 8.40
N PHE A 46 -12.92 36.72 8.21
CA PHE A 46 -13.47 36.00 7.06
C PHE A 46 -14.18 37.00 6.13
N ILE A 47 -13.88 36.90 4.84
CA ILE A 47 -14.49 37.71 3.77
C ILE A 47 -15.13 36.75 2.76
N PRO A 48 -16.43 36.50 2.82
CA PRO A 48 -17.10 35.60 1.89
C PRO A 48 -17.19 36.19 0.49
N ALA A 49 -16.95 35.33 -0.52
CA ALA A 49 -17.21 35.71 -1.92
C ALA A 49 -18.67 35.42 -2.34
N PHE A 50 -19.39 34.65 -1.53
CA PHE A 50 -20.76 34.21 -1.81
C PHE A 50 -21.64 34.46 -0.59
N PRO A 51 -22.97 34.63 -0.75
CA PRO A 51 -23.85 34.85 0.40
C PRO A 51 -23.80 33.66 1.41
N ALA A 52 -23.75 33.96 2.70
CA ALA A 52 -23.70 32.95 3.72
C ALA A 52 -24.72 33.23 4.83
N ASP A 53 -25.65 32.33 5.09
CA ASP A 53 -26.59 32.40 6.22
C ASP A 53 -26.10 31.64 7.46
N THR A 54 -25.04 30.91 7.32
CA THR A 54 -24.40 30.11 8.37
C THR A 54 -22.90 30.14 8.10
N LEU A 55 -22.08 30.32 9.13
CA LEU A 55 -20.62 30.13 9.02
C LEU A 55 -20.26 28.74 9.50
N TRP A 56 -19.31 28.13 8.80
CA TRP A 56 -18.89 26.76 9.08
C TRP A 56 -17.38 26.69 9.37
N LEU A 57 -17.03 25.85 10.36
CA LEU A 57 -15.66 25.62 10.79
C LEU A 57 -15.38 24.12 10.76
N HIS A 58 -14.19 23.75 10.32
CA HIS A 58 -13.63 22.44 10.56
C HIS A 58 -13.06 22.40 11.99
N LEU A 59 -13.40 21.35 12.74
CA LEU A 59 -12.92 21.07 14.09
C LEU A 59 -12.28 19.67 14.06
N TYR A 60 -11.28 19.52 13.19
CA TYR A 60 -10.71 18.24 12.84
C TYR A 60 -10.17 17.41 14.03
N PRO A 61 -9.64 18.00 15.13
CA PRO A 61 -9.21 17.16 16.27
C PRO A 61 -10.32 16.27 16.85
N ASN A 62 -11.60 16.61 16.61
CA ASN A 62 -12.71 15.77 17.05
C ASN A 62 -12.82 14.45 16.30
N ALA A 63 -12.09 14.27 15.19
CA ALA A 63 -11.99 12.97 14.51
C ALA A 63 -11.43 11.89 15.45
N TYR A 64 -10.59 12.32 16.40
CA TYR A 64 -9.92 11.42 17.36
C TYR A 64 -10.63 11.36 18.70
N ARG A 65 -11.89 11.84 18.81
CA ARG A 65 -12.58 11.97 20.08
C ARG A 65 -13.02 10.63 20.68
N ASP A 66 -13.51 9.72 19.86
CA ASP A 66 -14.03 8.43 20.34
C ASP A 66 -14.28 7.48 19.15
N PRO A 67 -14.56 6.19 19.41
CA PRO A 67 -14.76 5.20 18.33
C PRO A 67 -16.03 5.34 17.49
N SER A 68 -16.82 6.40 17.66
CA SER A 68 -18.04 6.61 16.87
C SER A 68 -17.87 7.62 15.74
N THR A 69 -16.68 8.20 15.59
CA THR A 69 -16.39 9.21 14.55
C THR A 69 -16.30 8.58 13.16
N ALA A 70 -16.38 9.42 12.12
CA ALA A 70 -16.20 8.96 10.74
C ALA A 70 -14.84 8.30 10.58
N PHE A 71 -13.76 8.93 11.08
CA PHE A 71 -12.39 8.39 11.05
C PHE A 71 -12.33 6.96 11.65
N ALA A 72 -12.90 6.78 12.85
CA ALA A 72 -12.91 5.48 13.54
C ALA A 72 -13.71 4.43 12.74
N THR A 73 -14.80 4.84 12.14
CA THR A 73 -15.65 3.96 11.32
C THR A 73 -14.90 3.47 10.10
N ASP A 74 -14.24 4.37 9.39
CA ASP A 74 -13.43 4.03 8.21
C ASP A 74 -12.32 3.03 8.57
N GLN A 75 -11.57 3.33 9.64
CA GLN A 75 -10.49 2.43 10.08
C GLN A 75 -11.01 1.02 10.36
N ALA A 76 -12.15 0.94 11.05
CA ALA A 76 -12.77 -0.35 11.36
C ALA A 76 -13.23 -1.10 10.11
N GLU A 77 -13.72 -0.40 9.08
CA GLU A 77 -14.07 -1.00 7.79
C GLU A 77 -12.86 -1.60 7.09
N TRP A 78 -11.70 -0.95 7.21
CA TRP A 78 -10.44 -1.49 6.70
C TRP A 78 -9.82 -2.56 7.60
N GLY A 79 -10.45 -2.86 8.73
CA GLY A 79 -10.01 -3.91 9.65
C GLY A 79 -9.00 -3.44 10.70
N ASP A 80 -8.75 -2.14 10.78
CA ASP A 80 -7.88 -1.59 11.81
C ASP A 80 -8.75 -1.11 12.98
N TYR A 81 -8.68 -1.84 14.07
CA TYR A 81 -9.41 -1.51 15.29
C TYR A 81 -8.53 -0.83 16.34
N SER A 82 -7.26 -0.55 16.03
CA SER A 82 -6.30 -0.03 17.00
C SER A 82 -6.78 1.28 17.66
N PHE A 83 -7.31 2.20 16.84
CA PHE A 83 -7.87 3.44 17.37
C PHE A 83 -9.06 3.16 18.29
N ALA A 84 -9.99 2.31 17.86
CA ALA A 84 -11.19 2.00 18.64
C ALA A 84 -10.87 1.29 19.97
N GLU A 85 -9.70 0.68 20.07
CA GLU A 85 -9.22 -0.05 21.26
C GLU A 85 -8.24 0.76 22.10
N ALA A 86 -7.99 2.01 21.73
CA ALA A 86 -7.08 2.88 22.46
C ALA A 86 -7.57 3.14 23.89
N SER A 87 -6.62 3.39 24.79
CA SER A 87 -6.96 3.88 26.13
C SER A 87 -7.44 5.33 26.07
N ASP A 88 -8.11 5.78 27.11
CA ASP A 88 -8.61 7.16 27.19
C ASP A 88 -7.54 8.22 26.91
N ASP A 89 -6.27 7.93 27.22
CA ASP A 89 -5.17 8.86 26.95
C ASP A 89 -4.83 8.96 25.48
N GLY A 90 -5.19 7.96 24.67
CA GLY A 90 -4.94 7.95 23.23
C GLY A 90 -5.90 8.79 22.41
N PHE A 91 -7.05 9.19 23.00
CA PHE A 91 -8.04 10.00 22.28
C PHE A 91 -7.72 11.51 22.37
N GLY A 92 -8.20 12.26 21.36
CA GLY A 92 -8.03 13.71 21.32
C GLY A 92 -9.34 14.40 20.94
N TRP A 93 -9.41 15.70 21.19
CA TRP A 93 -10.61 16.50 20.89
C TRP A 93 -10.27 17.99 20.90
N ILE A 94 -11.19 18.81 20.36
CA ILE A 94 -11.12 20.26 20.46
C ILE A 94 -12.38 20.78 21.19
N ALA A 95 -12.17 21.68 22.15
CA ALA A 95 -13.26 22.34 22.90
C ALA A 95 -13.18 23.86 22.69
N LEU A 96 -14.32 24.47 22.46
CA LEU A 96 -14.43 25.89 22.15
C LEU A 96 -15.03 26.67 23.33
N ASP A 97 -14.51 27.89 23.59
CA ASP A 97 -15.00 28.71 24.72
C ASP A 97 -14.97 30.20 24.36
N GLY A 98 -16.00 30.93 24.82
CA GLY A 98 -16.06 32.40 24.76
C GLY A 98 -16.02 32.98 23.35
N TRP A 99 -16.73 32.37 22.40
CA TRP A 99 -16.72 32.83 21.00
C TRP A 99 -17.59 34.05 20.78
N THR A 100 -17.11 34.92 19.90
CA THR A 100 -17.81 36.15 19.48
C THR A 100 -17.79 36.27 17.98
N LEU A 101 -18.81 36.93 17.43
CA LEU A 101 -18.86 37.40 16.03
C LEU A 101 -19.01 38.92 16.02
N ASP A 102 -18.05 39.62 15.46
CA ASP A 102 -17.99 41.10 15.47
C ASP A 102 -18.12 41.68 16.88
N GLY A 103 -17.63 40.97 17.86
CA GLY A 103 -17.67 41.34 19.28
C GLY A 103 -18.90 40.89 20.05
N ASP A 104 -19.95 40.43 19.40
CA ASP A 104 -21.15 39.91 20.03
C ASP A 104 -20.99 38.44 20.35
N SER A 105 -21.39 38.02 21.59
CA SER A 105 -21.24 36.64 22.04
C SER A 105 -22.11 35.71 21.22
N ILE A 106 -21.52 34.61 20.76
CA ILE A 106 -22.23 33.60 19.97
C ILE A 106 -21.99 32.20 20.57
N GLN A 107 -22.80 31.26 20.11
CA GLN A 107 -22.58 29.83 20.38
C GLN A 107 -22.20 29.12 19.08
N VAL A 108 -21.08 28.44 19.09
CA VAL A 108 -20.72 27.52 18.00
C VAL A 108 -21.39 26.17 18.30
N LEU A 109 -22.24 25.72 17.39
CA LEU A 109 -22.85 24.39 17.48
C LEU A 109 -21.88 23.39 16.84
N VAL A 110 -21.77 22.18 17.42
CA VAL A 110 -20.77 21.20 16.98
C VAL A 110 -21.45 19.90 16.56
N ASP A 111 -21.11 19.43 15.36
CA ASP A 111 -21.50 18.13 14.82
C ASP A 111 -20.23 17.38 14.39
N GLU A 112 -19.64 16.63 15.29
CA GLU A 112 -18.39 15.88 15.13
C GLU A 112 -17.22 16.82 14.74
N THR A 113 -16.70 16.73 13.51
CA THR A 113 -15.60 17.57 13.04
C THR A 113 -16.06 18.87 12.37
N LEU A 114 -17.35 19.20 12.47
CA LEU A 114 -17.91 20.44 11.93
C LEU A 114 -18.49 21.31 13.04
N GLY A 115 -18.12 22.58 13.01
CA GLY A 115 -18.73 23.62 13.87
C GLY A 115 -19.57 24.56 13.02
N PHE A 116 -20.70 25.05 13.52
CA PHE A 116 -21.52 25.97 12.72
C PHE A 116 -22.18 27.05 13.56
N ILE A 117 -22.35 28.21 12.92
CA ILE A 117 -22.88 29.43 13.55
C ILE A 117 -23.96 29.99 12.64
N PRO A 118 -25.25 29.76 12.90
CA PRO A 118 -26.32 30.41 12.14
C PRO A 118 -26.29 31.91 12.33
N LEU A 119 -26.41 32.68 11.25
CA LEU A 119 -26.40 34.15 11.28
C LEU A 119 -27.81 34.70 11.35
N ASP A 120 -28.00 35.78 12.13
CA ASP A 120 -29.30 36.46 12.21
C ASP A 120 -29.73 37.06 10.87
N SER A 121 -28.75 37.44 10.04
CA SER A 121 -28.95 37.89 8.66
C SER A 121 -27.80 37.39 7.81
N ALA A 122 -28.11 36.98 6.59
CA ALA A 122 -27.08 36.45 5.70
C ALA A 122 -26.00 37.52 5.43
N ALA A 123 -24.74 37.07 5.52
CA ALA A 123 -23.61 37.91 5.12
C ALA A 123 -23.61 38.05 3.58
N ALA A 124 -23.30 39.24 3.10
CA ALA A 124 -23.20 39.51 1.69
C ALA A 124 -21.75 39.32 1.19
N PRO A 125 -21.56 39.00 -0.09
CA PRO A 125 -20.22 38.96 -0.65
C PRO A 125 -19.42 40.23 -0.36
N GLY A 126 -18.21 40.07 0.18
CA GLY A 126 -17.32 41.18 0.52
C GLY A 126 -17.54 41.76 1.92
N ASP A 127 -18.51 41.28 2.69
CA ASP A 127 -18.63 41.66 4.09
C ASP A 127 -17.39 41.16 4.85
N THR A 128 -17.01 41.90 5.87
CA THR A 128 -15.93 41.46 6.77
C THR A 128 -16.52 40.95 8.06
N LEU A 129 -16.27 39.71 8.41
CA LEU A 129 -16.78 39.06 9.61
C LEU A 129 -15.59 38.69 10.49
N VAL A 130 -15.64 39.09 11.77
CA VAL A 130 -14.53 38.79 12.71
C VAL A 130 -15.01 37.81 13.76
N LEU A 131 -14.54 36.56 13.67
CA LEU A 131 -14.77 35.54 14.66
C LEU A 131 -13.60 35.54 15.64
N ALA A 132 -13.88 35.48 16.94
CA ALA A 132 -12.79 35.38 17.92
C ALA A 132 -13.22 34.47 19.07
N GLY A 133 -12.29 33.66 19.59
CA GLY A 133 -12.60 32.78 20.69
C GLY A 133 -11.37 32.02 21.22
N ARG A 134 -11.61 31.27 22.26
CA ARG A 134 -10.58 30.39 22.85
C ARG A 134 -10.90 28.95 22.50
N PHE A 135 -9.84 28.13 22.50
CA PHE A 135 -10.00 26.69 22.30
C PHE A 135 -8.91 25.92 23.03
N ASP A 136 -9.24 24.70 23.44
CA ASP A 136 -8.29 23.74 23.99
C ASP A 136 -8.32 22.49 23.09
N VAL A 137 -7.14 21.97 22.73
CA VAL A 137 -6.99 20.72 21.97
C VAL A 137 -6.28 19.70 22.87
N LYS A 138 -6.98 18.61 23.22
CA LYS A 138 -6.32 17.43 23.79
C LYS A 138 -5.66 16.70 22.62
N VAL A 139 -4.34 16.59 22.68
CA VAL A 139 -3.58 15.98 21.59
C VAL A 139 -3.67 14.46 21.72
N PRO A 140 -4.13 13.72 20.70
CA PRO A 140 -4.18 12.25 20.78
C PRO A 140 -2.77 11.65 20.62
N THR A 141 -2.62 10.36 20.82
CA THR A 141 -1.46 9.67 20.25
C THR A 141 -1.52 9.78 18.72
N ILE A 142 -0.40 9.58 18.03
CA ILE A 142 -0.40 9.73 16.57
C ILE A 142 -1.17 8.56 15.94
N TRP A 143 -2.34 8.86 15.38
CA TRP A 143 -3.16 7.90 14.62
C TRP A 143 -3.13 8.17 13.12
N SER A 144 -2.89 9.42 12.76
CA SER A 144 -2.81 9.89 11.39
C SER A 144 -1.95 11.16 11.41
N ARG A 145 -2.46 12.28 10.89
CA ARG A 145 -1.70 13.51 10.63
C ARG A 145 -1.47 14.38 11.88
N MET A 146 -2.12 14.10 13.02
CA MET A 146 -2.01 14.90 14.24
C MET A 146 -1.83 14.00 15.45
N GLY A 147 -0.94 14.38 16.36
CA GLY A 147 -0.79 13.64 17.60
C GLY A 147 0.53 13.88 18.30
N HIS A 148 0.81 13.04 19.30
CA HIS A 148 2.10 13.05 20.00
C HIS A 148 2.63 11.63 20.17
N ASP A 149 3.95 11.53 20.23
CA ASP A 149 4.64 10.30 20.63
C ASP A 149 5.74 10.70 21.65
N GLY A 150 5.48 10.46 22.92
CA GLY A 150 6.33 10.99 23.98
C GLY A 150 6.35 12.53 23.97
N ASP A 151 7.52 13.12 23.83
CA ASP A 151 7.71 14.57 23.76
C ASP A 151 7.68 15.11 22.31
N HIS A 152 7.47 14.27 21.32
CA HIS A 152 7.30 14.67 19.91
C HIS A 152 5.82 15.06 19.69
N TYR A 153 5.57 16.22 19.07
CA TYR A 153 4.23 16.74 18.79
C TYR A 153 4.14 17.09 17.30
N GLU A 154 3.14 16.54 16.60
CA GLU A 154 2.78 16.92 15.23
C GLU A 154 1.39 17.57 15.27
N MET A 155 1.35 18.84 14.93
CA MET A 155 0.11 19.63 15.05
C MET A 155 -0.31 20.09 13.67
N SER A 156 -1.09 19.24 13.01
CA SER A 156 -1.70 19.52 11.73
C SER A 156 -3.21 19.44 11.87
N GLN A 157 -3.95 20.27 11.14
CA GLN A 157 -5.41 20.30 11.20
C GLN A 157 -5.93 20.49 12.65
N TRP A 158 -5.20 21.29 13.45
CA TRP A 158 -5.33 21.33 14.91
C TRP A 158 -6.18 22.48 15.44
N TYR A 159 -6.53 23.46 14.63
CA TYR A 159 -7.19 24.71 15.05
C TYR A 159 -8.57 24.81 14.39
N PRO A 160 -9.47 25.69 14.93
CA PRO A 160 -10.75 25.95 14.24
C PRO A 160 -10.49 26.65 12.89
N LYS A 161 -10.76 25.95 11.78
CA LYS A 161 -10.44 26.39 10.41
C LYS A 161 -11.74 26.66 9.65
N MET A 162 -11.86 27.80 8.97
CA MET A 162 -13.03 28.09 8.11
C MET A 162 -13.18 27.03 7.05
N CYS A 163 -14.39 26.53 6.84
CA CYS A 163 -14.70 25.72 5.66
C CYS A 163 -14.66 26.61 4.41
N VAL A 164 -14.38 26.05 3.25
CA VAL A 164 -14.37 26.81 2.00
C VAL A 164 -15.82 27.09 1.55
N LEU A 165 -16.06 28.34 1.11
CA LEU A 165 -17.34 28.74 0.53
C LEU A 165 -17.10 29.25 -0.90
N ASP A 166 -17.63 28.50 -1.89
CA ASP A 166 -17.52 28.87 -3.30
C ASP A 166 -18.91 28.97 -3.98
N ASP A 167 -18.94 28.92 -5.31
CA ASP A 167 -20.19 28.98 -6.08
C ASP A 167 -21.03 27.71 -6.00
N ARG A 168 -20.47 26.60 -5.49
CA ARG A 168 -21.20 25.35 -5.21
C ARG A 168 -21.78 25.34 -3.80
N GLY A 169 -21.36 26.27 -2.94
CA GLY A 169 -21.78 26.38 -1.54
C GLY A 169 -20.64 26.08 -0.59
N TRP A 170 -20.97 25.64 0.64
CA TRP A 170 -19.98 25.27 1.63
C TRP A 170 -19.48 23.85 1.39
N HIS A 171 -18.17 23.64 1.48
CA HIS A 171 -17.55 22.33 1.43
C HIS A 171 -17.45 21.79 2.86
N LEU A 172 -18.29 20.81 3.19
CA LEU A 172 -18.53 20.35 4.56
C LEU A 172 -18.09 18.90 4.80
N SER A 173 -16.92 18.52 4.28
CA SER A 173 -16.39 17.19 4.48
C SER A 173 -15.99 16.96 5.94
N ARG A 174 -16.35 15.80 6.48
CA ARG A 174 -15.83 15.34 7.77
C ARG A 174 -14.42 14.80 7.59
N TYR A 175 -13.74 14.58 8.71
CA TYR A 175 -12.42 13.96 8.66
C TYR A 175 -12.58 12.44 8.49
N HIS A 176 -12.14 11.94 7.37
CA HIS A 176 -12.11 10.51 7.04
C HIS A 176 -10.69 9.96 7.14
N SER A 177 -10.52 8.63 7.15
CA SER A 177 -9.18 8.01 7.21
C SER A 177 -8.44 8.12 5.88
N GLU A 178 -9.17 8.27 4.78
CA GLU A 178 -8.63 8.47 3.45
C GLU A 178 -9.07 9.83 2.91
N GLY A 179 -8.19 10.48 2.14
CA GLY A 179 -8.47 11.79 1.56
C GLY A 179 -7.74 12.91 2.28
N GLU A 180 -7.74 14.06 1.66
CA GLU A 180 -6.99 15.23 2.09
C GLU A 180 -7.93 16.39 2.47
N PHE A 181 -7.45 17.62 2.42
CA PHE A 181 -8.11 18.77 3.03
C PHE A 181 -8.31 19.89 2.04
N TYR A 182 -9.23 20.79 2.36
CA TYR A 182 -9.53 21.95 1.52
C TYR A 182 -9.56 23.22 2.39
N GLY A 183 -8.96 24.31 1.91
CA GLY A 183 -8.86 25.54 2.67
C GLY A 183 -8.71 26.78 1.81
N ASP A 184 -9.30 27.90 2.24
CA ASP A 184 -9.16 29.21 1.60
C ASP A 184 -7.78 29.82 1.90
N TYR A 185 -7.19 30.49 0.92
CA TYR A 185 -5.96 31.25 1.12
C TYR A 185 -6.17 32.46 2.03
N GLY A 186 -5.17 32.72 2.86
CA GLY A 186 -5.16 33.87 3.77
C GLY A 186 -3.79 34.10 4.39
N SER A 187 -3.76 34.91 5.44
CA SER A 187 -2.57 35.15 6.22
C SER A 187 -2.66 34.46 7.58
N TYR A 188 -1.52 34.00 8.06
CA TYR A 188 -1.40 33.37 9.39
C TYR A 188 -0.34 34.10 10.17
N ASP A 189 -0.72 34.61 11.36
CA ASP A 189 0.17 35.26 12.34
C ASP A 189 0.02 34.46 13.63
N VAL A 190 0.97 33.54 13.89
CA VAL A 190 0.84 32.54 14.94
C VAL A 190 1.95 32.70 15.97
N THR A 191 1.58 32.90 17.21
CA THR A 191 2.51 32.92 18.34
C THR A 191 2.45 31.58 19.06
N LEU A 192 3.58 30.84 19.11
CA LEU A 192 3.72 29.56 19.79
C LEU A 192 4.55 29.73 21.07
N ALA A 193 3.97 29.39 22.21
CA ALA A 193 4.67 29.36 23.49
C ALA A 193 4.93 27.91 23.88
N LEU A 194 6.19 27.50 23.87
CA LEU A 194 6.64 26.11 24.01
C LEU A 194 7.73 26.00 25.12
N PRO A 195 7.92 24.84 25.76
CA PRO A 195 9.09 24.63 26.58
C PRO A 195 10.38 24.96 25.81
N ASP A 196 11.36 25.60 26.50
CA ASP A 196 12.60 26.06 25.85
C ASP A 196 13.43 24.92 25.23
N SER A 197 13.20 23.67 25.68
CA SER A 197 13.90 22.49 25.16
C SER A 197 13.40 22.06 23.77
N MET A 198 12.23 22.50 23.34
CA MET A 198 11.65 22.07 22.05
C MET A 198 12.40 22.73 20.87
N VAL A 199 12.60 21.96 19.82
CA VAL A 199 13.01 22.48 18.50
C VAL A 199 11.75 22.47 17.64
N THR A 200 11.45 23.59 16.98
CA THR A 200 10.17 23.78 16.28
C THR A 200 10.39 23.96 14.78
N ALA A 201 9.52 23.34 14.00
CA ALA A 201 9.35 23.60 12.57
C ALA A 201 7.89 24.01 12.36
N ALA A 202 7.63 24.98 11.49
CA ALA A 202 6.24 25.42 11.24
C ALA A 202 6.08 26.03 9.85
N THR A 203 4.84 26.05 9.37
CA THR A 203 4.46 26.76 8.17
C THR A 203 4.91 28.23 8.25
N GLY A 204 5.56 28.75 7.20
CA GLY A 204 5.96 30.14 7.14
C GLY A 204 7.39 30.37 7.62
N HIS A 205 7.68 31.60 8.00
CA HIS A 205 8.99 31.98 8.50
C HIS A 205 8.91 32.43 9.96
N LEU A 206 9.98 32.17 10.69
CA LEU A 206 10.13 32.59 12.08
C LEU A 206 10.50 34.07 12.16
N ASP A 207 9.51 34.90 12.51
CA ASP A 207 9.68 36.36 12.58
C ASP A 207 10.47 36.80 13.81
N SER A 208 10.18 36.23 14.97
CA SER A 208 10.85 36.62 16.21
C SER A 208 10.78 35.54 17.28
N ILE A 209 11.77 35.55 18.17
CA ILE A 209 11.87 34.67 19.33
C ILE A 209 11.97 35.49 20.59
N GLY A 210 11.17 35.14 21.58
CA GLY A 210 11.26 35.71 22.93
C GLY A 210 11.29 34.63 24.00
N PHE A 211 11.42 35.01 25.26
CA PHE A 211 11.47 34.05 26.39
C PHE A 211 10.67 34.58 27.58
N SER A 212 10.09 33.69 28.33
CA SER A 212 9.47 34.00 29.60
C SER A 212 10.54 34.54 30.57
N PRO A 213 10.17 35.30 31.64
CA PRO A 213 11.17 35.85 32.58
C PRO A 213 12.06 34.81 33.26
N ASP A 214 11.57 33.58 33.41
CA ASP A 214 12.36 32.47 33.99
C ASP A 214 13.09 31.63 32.95
N SER A 215 12.98 32.00 31.66
CA SER A 215 13.55 31.30 30.51
C SER A 215 13.10 29.85 30.35
N SER A 216 11.99 29.47 30.97
CA SER A 216 11.44 28.09 30.83
C SER A 216 10.53 27.92 29.62
N THR A 217 10.05 29.03 29.06
CA THR A 217 9.16 29.03 27.91
C THR A 217 9.74 29.91 26.82
N ARG A 218 9.89 29.36 25.65
CA ARG A 218 10.26 30.07 24.41
C ARG A 218 8.96 30.49 23.72
N VAL A 219 8.92 31.74 23.23
CA VAL A 219 7.79 32.30 22.53
C VAL A 219 8.24 32.67 21.13
N GLU A 220 7.68 31.99 20.13
CA GLU A 220 8.03 32.14 18.73
C GLU A 220 6.85 32.78 18.00
N ARG A 221 7.13 33.75 17.12
CA ARG A 221 6.12 34.28 16.21
C ARG A 221 6.42 33.83 14.80
N TRP A 222 5.47 33.12 14.18
CA TRP A 222 5.55 32.58 12.84
C TRP A 222 4.56 33.33 11.94
N VAL A 223 4.98 33.68 10.71
CA VAL A 223 4.15 34.41 9.76
C VAL A 223 4.18 33.69 8.41
N ALA A 224 2.98 33.47 7.84
CA ALA A 224 2.83 32.84 6.52
C ALA A 224 1.74 33.56 5.74
N GLU A 225 1.99 33.90 4.46
CA GLU A 225 1.03 34.56 3.58
C GLU A 225 1.51 34.52 2.12
N PRO A 226 0.64 34.23 1.14
CA PRO A 226 -0.67 33.59 1.33
C PRO A 226 -0.52 32.08 1.43
N VAL A 227 -1.20 31.48 2.39
CA VAL A 227 -1.27 29.99 2.53
C VAL A 227 -2.71 29.61 2.92
N HIS A 228 -3.06 28.34 2.77
CA HIS A 228 -4.41 27.85 3.08
C HIS A 228 -4.44 26.92 4.30
N ASP A 229 -3.28 26.75 4.95
CA ASP A 229 -3.19 25.95 6.17
C ASP A 229 -1.97 26.36 6.99
N PHE A 230 -1.93 25.95 8.28
CA PHE A 230 -0.79 26.18 9.17
C PHE A 230 -0.56 24.96 10.04
N ALA A 231 0.58 24.29 9.86
CA ALA A 231 0.99 23.16 10.67
C ALA A 231 2.28 23.49 11.41
N TRP A 232 2.55 22.76 12.51
CA TRP A 232 3.81 22.87 13.24
C TRP A 232 4.15 21.54 13.92
N VAL A 233 5.46 21.31 14.06
CA VAL A 233 6.00 20.13 14.75
C VAL A 233 6.99 20.62 15.80
N ALA A 234 7.04 19.95 16.95
CA ALA A 234 7.99 20.30 18.01
C ALA A 234 8.52 19.03 18.68
N ASP A 235 9.84 18.93 18.79
CA ASP A 235 10.52 17.75 19.34
C ASP A 235 11.83 18.20 20.01
N PRO A 236 12.09 17.83 21.28
CA PRO A 236 13.35 18.20 21.93
C PRO A 236 14.57 17.44 21.37
N ALA A 237 14.36 16.35 20.62
CA ALA A 237 15.45 15.56 20.03
C ALA A 237 15.77 15.95 18.59
N PHE A 238 15.06 16.93 18.02
CA PHE A 238 15.33 17.35 16.64
C PHE A 238 16.70 18.04 16.51
N MET A 239 17.40 17.65 15.47
CA MET A 239 18.58 18.31 14.93
C MET A 239 18.20 18.99 13.63
N LEU A 240 18.83 20.13 13.33
CA LEU A 240 18.54 20.88 12.11
C LEU A 240 19.74 20.87 11.17
N LEU A 241 19.49 20.55 9.90
CA LEU A 241 20.44 20.77 8.81
C LEU A 241 19.87 21.89 7.95
N GLU A 242 20.64 22.93 7.72
CA GLU A 242 20.16 24.14 7.04
C GLU A 242 21.11 24.56 5.93
N HIS A 243 20.56 24.97 4.80
CA HIS A 243 21.32 25.57 3.73
C HIS A 243 20.43 26.45 2.86
N ASN A 244 21.07 27.21 1.93
CA ASN A 244 20.35 28.06 0.99
C ASN A 244 20.39 27.44 -0.40
N PHE A 245 19.23 27.23 -0.98
CA PHE A 245 19.07 26.92 -2.39
C PHE A 245 18.95 28.27 -3.15
N ILE A 246 19.67 28.40 -4.27
CA ILE A 246 19.64 29.64 -5.08
C ILE A 246 19.16 29.28 -6.48
N TYR A 247 18.02 29.81 -6.88
CA TYR A 247 17.52 29.63 -8.24
C TYR A 247 18.51 30.24 -9.25
N PRO A 248 18.68 29.62 -10.43
CA PRO A 248 19.43 30.27 -11.52
C PRO A 248 18.83 31.64 -11.89
N ASP A 249 19.66 32.56 -12.42
CA ASP A 249 19.19 33.88 -12.85
C ASP A 249 18.02 33.80 -13.84
N SER A 250 17.99 32.77 -14.69
CA SER A 250 16.89 32.52 -15.63
C SER A 250 15.54 32.27 -14.94
N LEU A 251 15.55 31.89 -13.67
CA LEU A 251 14.36 31.66 -12.84
C LEU A 251 14.25 32.70 -11.72
N GLY A 252 14.89 33.85 -11.87
CA GLY A 252 14.74 34.99 -10.96
C GLY A 252 15.84 35.14 -9.90
N GLY A 253 16.70 34.13 -9.70
CA GLY A 253 17.80 34.19 -8.72
C GLY A 253 17.35 34.21 -7.26
N ASN A 254 16.12 33.85 -6.95
CA ASN A 254 15.58 33.84 -5.58
C ASN A 254 16.34 32.85 -4.71
N ILE A 255 16.39 33.14 -3.42
CA ILE A 255 17.01 32.26 -2.41
C ILE A 255 15.91 31.63 -1.56
N VAL A 256 15.95 30.32 -1.39
CA VAL A 256 15.07 29.56 -0.49
C VAL A 256 15.93 28.95 0.61
N ARG A 257 15.61 29.21 1.86
CA ARG A 257 16.25 28.58 3.01
C ARG A 257 15.61 27.21 3.22
N ILE A 258 16.40 26.17 3.11
CA ILE A 258 15.95 24.81 3.34
C ILE A 258 16.31 24.41 4.78
N HIS A 259 15.32 23.94 5.51
CA HIS A 259 15.46 23.46 6.88
C HIS A 259 15.07 22.01 6.93
N VAL A 260 16.01 21.09 7.20
CA VAL A 260 15.72 19.68 7.39
C VAL A 260 15.76 19.39 8.88
N ALA A 261 14.68 18.87 9.45
CA ALA A 261 14.58 18.56 10.87
C ALA A 261 14.35 17.08 11.07
N ALA A 262 15.23 16.40 11.80
CA ALA A 262 15.10 14.98 12.10
C ALA A 262 15.67 14.70 13.50
N GLN A 263 15.25 13.57 14.08
CA GLN A 263 15.75 13.18 15.40
C GLN A 263 17.24 12.89 15.39
N GLU A 264 17.90 13.18 16.50
CA GLU A 264 19.38 13.12 16.63
C GLU A 264 19.94 11.76 16.20
N ASP A 265 19.25 10.67 16.51
CA ASP A 265 19.72 9.32 16.18
C ASP A 265 19.49 8.92 14.71
N GLU A 266 18.72 9.69 13.95
CA GLU A 266 18.44 9.43 12.54
C GLU A 266 19.00 10.50 11.59
N ILE A 267 19.53 11.59 12.11
CA ILE A 267 19.92 12.76 11.29
C ILE A 267 20.92 12.41 10.17
N GLU A 268 21.78 11.39 10.37
CA GLU A 268 22.74 10.97 9.34
C GLU A 268 22.01 10.41 8.10
N GLU A 269 20.86 9.78 8.30
CA GLU A 269 20.06 9.24 7.19
C GLU A 269 19.34 10.35 6.42
N TRP A 270 19.16 11.51 7.05
CA TRP A 270 18.49 12.68 6.48
C TRP A 270 19.43 13.66 5.76
N GLU A 271 20.76 13.39 5.75
CA GLU A 271 21.72 14.30 5.12
C GLU A 271 21.43 14.60 3.65
N ASP A 272 20.90 13.63 2.92
CA ASP A 272 20.59 13.77 1.48
C ASP A 272 19.25 14.47 1.21
N ALA A 273 18.34 14.58 2.19
CA ALA A 273 17.01 15.15 1.99
C ALA A 273 17.07 16.59 1.46
N GLY A 274 18.02 17.39 1.97
CA GLY A 274 18.22 18.75 1.46
C GLY A 274 18.60 18.78 -0.03
N ALA A 275 19.45 17.87 -0.48
CA ALA A 275 19.87 17.82 -1.88
C ALA A 275 18.75 17.32 -2.80
N TRP A 276 17.87 16.45 -2.30
CA TRP A 276 16.69 16.03 -3.05
C TRP A 276 15.69 17.19 -3.15
N THR A 277 15.54 17.96 -2.06
CA THR A 277 14.71 19.19 -2.05
C THR A 277 15.24 20.20 -3.08
N ASP A 278 16.56 20.45 -3.12
CA ASP A 278 17.18 21.31 -4.12
C ASP A 278 16.85 20.87 -5.55
N SER A 279 16.93 19.55 -5.79
CA SER A 279 16.62 18.99 -7.12
C SER A 279 15.15 19.22 -7.49
N THR A 280 14.25 19.03 -6.52
CA THR A 280 12.81 19.23 -6.72
C THR A 280 12.51 20.71 -6.99
N LEU A 281 13.07 21.63 -6.18
CA LEU A 281 12.90 23.06 -6.37
C LEU A 281 13.38 23.47 -7.76
N LEU A 282 14.53 22.98 -8.20
CA LEU A 282 15.07 23.31 -9.51
C LEU A 282 14.17 22.80 -10.63
N TYR A 283 13.80 21.52 -10.59
CA TYR A 283 13.07 20.90 -11.71
C TYR A 283 11.62 21.44 -11.78
N CYS A 284 10.92 21.49 -10.66
CA CYS A 284 9.57 22.07 -10.64
C CYS A 284 9.60 23.56 -10.95
N GLY A 285 10.63 24.27 -10.49
CA GLY A 285 10.82 25.68 -10.86
C GLY A 285 10.95 25.90 -12.38
N GLU A 286 11.66 25.00 -13.05
CA GLU A 286 11.78 25.05 -14.51
C GLU A 286 10.50 24.63 -15.23
N TRP A 287 9.75 23.69 -14.68
CA TRP A 287 8.55 23.15 -15.33
C TRP A 287 7.29 24.00 -15.09
N TYR A 288 7.20 24.66 -13.94
CA TYR A 288 5.96 25.30 -13.47
C TYR A 288 6.15 26.76 -13.08
N GLY A 289 7.34 27.12 -12.61
CA GLY A 289 7.65 28.45 -12.09
C GLY A 289 8.36 28.34 -10.73
N PRO A 290 9.19 29.33 -10.36
CA PRO A 290 9.96 29.22 -9.12
C PRO A 290 9.08 29.25 -7.87
N TYR A 291 9.47 28.49 -6.86
CA TYR A 291 8.84 28.49 -5.53
C TYR A 291 8.88 29.93 -4.96
N PRO A 292 7.76 30.47 -4.51
CA PRO A 292 7.69 31.90 -4.25
C PRO A 292 8.07 32.33 -2.81
N TYR A 293 8.22 31.39 -1.88
CA TYR A 293 8.48 31.71 -0.49
C TYR A 293 9.98 31.66 -0.18
N ASP A 294 10.38 32.25 0.97
CA ASP A 294 11.78 32.33 1.41
C ASP A 294 12.24 31.10 2.23
N ASP A 295 11.31 30.30 2.76
CA ASP A 295 11.61 29.17 3.65
C ASP A 295 10.86 27.92 3.20
N LEU A 296 11.49 26.75 3.43
CA LEU A 296 10.85 25.45 3.24
C LEU A 296 11.38 24.46 4.28
N TRP A 297 10.50 23.84 5.03
CA TRP A 297 10.81 22.87 6.07
C TRP A 297 10.52 21.46 5.58
N VAL A 298 11.49 20.55 5.76
CA VAL A 298 11.39 19.12 5.47
C VAL A 298 11.61 18.39 6.78
N VAL A 299 10.56 17.79 7.34
CA VAL A 299 10.54 17.41 8.75
C VAL A 299 10.20 15.93 8.89
N GLN A 300 10.99 15.22 9.69
CA GLN A 300 10.71 13.84 10.05
C GLN A 300 9.39 13.75 10.82
N SER A 301 8.56 12.83 10.41
CA SER A 301 7.27 12.55 11.03
C SER A 301 7.28 11.19 11.72
N ALA A 302 6.45 11.02 12.72
CA ALA A 302 6.27 9.75 13.41
C ALA A 302 5.18 8.88 12.75
N PHE A 303 4.32 9.44 11.88
CA PHE A 303 3.37 8.60 11.13
C PHE A 303 4.01 8.06 9.84
N TYR A 304 3.45 7.00 9.30
CA TYR A 304 3.92 6.40 8.05
C TYR A 304 3.29 7.14 6.86
N GLY A 305 4.10 7.56 5.89
CA GLY A 305 3.64 8.31 4.72
C GLY A 305 4.28 9.68 4.64
N GLY A 306 3.60 10.62 4.02
CA GLY A 306 4.03 12.00 3.97
C GLY A 306 2.85 12.94 4.13
N MET A 307 3.12 14.25 4.23
CA MET A 307 2.07 15.28 4.25
C MET A 307 2.67 16.63 3.84
N GLU A 308 1.95 17.32 3.01
CA GLU A 308 2.43 18.40 2.15
C GLU A 308 2.02 19.82 2.58
N TYR A 309 1.97 20.13 3.86
CA TYR A 309 1.52 21.46 4.31
C TYR A 309 2.32 22.59 3.63
N PRO A 310 1.69 23.74 3.38
CA PRO A 310 2.39 24.85 2.73
C PRO A 310 3.67 25.22 3.51
N GLN A 311 4.81 25.24 2.83
CA GLN A 311 6.13 25.58 3.38
C GLN A 311 6.64 24.60 4.45
N LEU A 312 5.91 23.49 4.72
CA LEU A 312 6.27 22.49 5.72
C LEU A 312 5.83 21.11 5.25
N VAL A 313 6.77 20.24 4.91
CA VAL A 313 6.42 18.88 4.53
C VAL A 313 6.84 17.90 5.63
N LEU A 314 5.98 16.94 5.92
CA LEU A 314 6.21 15.89 6.91
C LEU A 314 6.53 14.59 6.18
N ILE A 315 7.61 13.92 6.58
CA ILE A 315 8.08 12.71 5.90
C ILE A 315 8.20 11.59 6.93
N GLY A 316 7.44 10.54 6.78
CA GLY A 316 7.56 9.32 7.57
C GLY A 316 8.79 8.51 7.17
N ARG A 317 9.18 7.59 8.00
CA ARG A 317 10.36 6.76 7.77
C ARG A 317 10.12 5.75 6.64
N PHE A 318 11.05 5.67 5.70
CA PHE A 318 11.00 4.76 4.55
C PHE A 318 12.30 3.97 4.39
N ASP A 319 12.38 2.83 5.06
CA ASP A 319 13.56 1.95 5.01
C ASP A 319 13.37 0.86 3.95
N MET A 320 13.86 1.12 2.75
CA MET A 320 13.86 0.13 1.66
C MET A 320 15.28 -0.06 1.13
N PRO A 321 15.91 -1.20 1.44
CA PRO A 321 17.28 -1.43 0.98
C PRO A 321 17.40 -1.31 -0.54
N PHE A 322 18.35 -0.51 -0.99
CA PHE A 322 18.66 -0.28 -2.42
C PHE A 322 17.55 0.43 -3.21
N GLY A 323 16.46 0.81 -2.59
CA GLY A 323 15.40 1.61 -3.23
C GLY A 323 15.67 3.10 -3.08
N ARG A 324 15.04 3.92 -3.94
CA ARG A 324 15.04 5.38 -3.82
C ARG A 324 13.70 5.90 -3.25
N TYR A 325 13.07 5.08 -2.40
CA TYR A 325 11.73 5.44 -1.90
C TYR A 325 11.76 6.65 -0.97
N PHE A 326 12.81 6.82 -0.16
CA PHE A 326 12.93 8.01 0.67
C PHE A 326 13.06 9.26 -0.19
N GLU A 327 13.93 9.21 -1.20
CA GLU A 327 14.04 10.32 -2.17
C GLU A 327 12.70 10.59 -2.88
N MET A 328 11.97 9.52 -3.21
CA MET A 328 10.68 9.62 -3.87
C MET A 328 9.69 10.39 -2.99
N VAL A 329 9.58 10.02 -1.70
CA VAL A 329 8.64 10.69 -0.80
C VAL A 329 9.06 12.15 -0.58
N VAL A 330 10.36 12.42 -0.39
CA VAL A 330 10.83 13.83 -0.27
C VAL A 330 10.46 14.62 -1.53
N MET A 331 10.70 14.05 -2.73
CA MET A 331 10.30 14.73 -3.98
C MET A 331 8.79 14.92 -4.06
N HIS A 332 8.02 13.90 -3.68
CA HIS A 332 6.57 13.94 -3.73
C HIS A 332 6.02 15.06 -2.84
N GLU A 333 6.39 15.05 -1.56
CA GLU A 333 5.88 16.07 -0.62
C GLU A 333 6.35 17.48 -0.98
N VAL A 334 7.61 17.64 -1.39
CA VAL A 334 8.10 18.94 -1.85
C VAL A 334 7.42 19.36 -3.16
N GLY A 335 7.10 18.43 -4.06
CA GLY A 335 6.36 18.67 -5.29
C GLY A 335 4.97 19.26 -5.05
N HIS A 336 4.33 18.84 -3.96
CA HIS A 336 3.05 19.40 -3.54
C HIS A 336 3.12 20.89 -3.18
N GLN A 337 4.30 21.45 -2.99
CA GLN A 337 4.38 22.91 -2.83
C GLN A 337 3.86 23.65 -4.08
N TRP A 338 3.82 22.98 -5.25
CA TRP A 338 3.15 23.46 -6.45
C TRP A 338 1.70 22.98 -6.54
N PHE A 339 1.46 21.67 -6.31
CA PHE A 339 0.12 21.05 -6.41
C PHE A 339 -0.42 20.86 -5.00
N TYR A 340 -1.37 21.61 -4.59
CA TYR A 340 -1.89 21.89 -3.26
C TYR A 340 -1.35 23.25 -2.74
N GLY A 341 -0.03 23.41 -2.57
CA GLY A 341 0.54 24.62 -1.97
C GLY A 341 0.24 25.90 -2.76
N LEU A 342 0.47 25.88 -4.08
CA LEU A 342 0.20 27.04 -4.97
C LEU A 342 -1.12 26.88 -5.71
N LEU A 343 -1.49 25.68 -6.14
CA LEU A 343 -2.78 25.40 -6.78
C LEU A 343 -3.68 24.72 -5.73
N GLY A 344 -4.46 25.51 -4.99
CA GLY A 344 -5.24 25.01 -3.86
C GLY A 344 -6.56 24.37 -4.28
N ASN A 345 -6.50 23.29 -5.05
CA ASN A 345 -7.67 22.55 -5.49
C ASN A 345 -8.43 21.93 -4.31
N ASP A 346 -9.65 21.52 -4.57
CA ASP A 346 -10.45 20.74 -3.62
C ASP A 346 -9.95 19.29 -3.63
N GLU A 347 -9.11 18.94 -2.65
CA GLU A 347 -8.50 17.61 -2.57
C GLU A 347 -9.51 16.52 -2.18
N VAL A 348 -10.67 16.91 -1.65
CA VAL A 348 -11.72 15.94 -1.31
C VAL A 348 -12.44 15.47 -2.58
N ASP A 349 -12.79 16.42 -3.46
CA ASP A 349 -13.59 16.14 -4.65
C ASP A 349 -12.76 15.96 -5.92
N GLU A 350 -11.56 16.55 -5.98
CA GLU A 350 -10.72 16.54 -7.18
C GLU A 350 -9.24 16.25 -6.87
N ALA A 351 -9.00 15.19 -6.06
CA ALA A 351 -7.66 14.78 -5.60
C ALA A 351 -6.67 14.47 -6.73
N TRP A 352 -7.13 14.25 -7.96
CA TRP A 352 -6.23 14.01 -9.09
C TRP A 352 -5.42 15.25 -9.46
N LEU A 353 -5.91 16.45 -9.11
CA LEU A 353 -5.26 17.73 -9.46
C LEU A 353 -3.97 17.96 -8.68
N ASP A 354 -3.89 17.41 -7.49
CA ASP A 354 -2.67 17.43 -6.69
C ASP A 354 -1.92 16.10 -6.82
N GLU A 355 -2.48 15.01 -6.30
CA GLU A 355 -1.82 13.71 -6.22
C GLU A 355 -1.43 13.17 -7.59
N GLY A 356 -2.37 13.26 -8.54
CA GLY A 356 -2.13 12.73 -9.87
C GLY A 356 -1.13 13.54 -10.69
N ILE A 357 -1.23 14.87 -10.63
CA ILE A 357 -0.28 15.73 -11.38
C ILE A 357 1.08 15.72 -10.67
N ASN A 358 1.09 15.62 -9.34
CA ASN A 358 2.36 15.50 -8.61
C ASN A 358 3.05 14.16 -8.88
N SER A 359 2.30 13.04 -8.92
CA SER A 359 2.86 11.74 -9.31
C SER A 359 3.42 11.77 -10.74
N PHE A 360 2.78 12.49 -11.65
CA PHE A 360 3.35 12.72 -12.98
C PHE A 360 4.69 13.50 -12.88
N SER A 361 4.77 14.48 -12.00
CA SER A 361 6.01 15.27 -11.77
C SER A 361 7.12 14.40 -11.17
N GLU A 362 6.76 13.45 -10.30
CA GLU A 362 7.65 12.44 -9.73
C GLU A 362 8.29 11.60 -10.85
N ILE A 363 7.46 11.07 -11.78
CA ILE A 363 7.98 10.34 -12.93
C ILE A 363 8.97 11.22 -13.73
N ARG A 364 8.63 12.49 -14.01
CA ARG A 364 9.52 13.42 -14.72
C ARG A 364 10.84 13.64 -13.97
N TYR A 365 10.77 13.76 -12.62
CA TYR A 365 11.93 13.95 -11.76
C TYR A 365 12.90 12.76 -11.91
N PHE A 366 12.39 11.53 -11.75
CA PHE A 366 13.21 10.34 -11.81
C PHE A 366 13.76 10.11 -13.21
N GLU A 367 12.96 10.32 -14.24
CA GLU A 367 13.44 10.22 -15.63
C GLU A 367 14.55 11.23 -15.91
N ARG A 368 14.41 12.45 -15.45
CA ARG A 368 15.41 13.51 -15.66
C ARG A 368 16.70 13.24 -14.89
N LYS A 369 16.60 12.80 -13.66
CA LYS A 369 17.76 12.64 -12.76
C LYS A 369 18.51 11.35 -13.02
N TYR A 370 17.82 10.26 -13.32
CA TYR A 370 18.40 8.90 -13.39
C TYR A 370 18.17 8.19 -14.73
N GLY A 371 17.40 8.78 -15.63
CA GLY A 371 17.10 8.19 -16.93
C GLY A 371 15.77 7.45 -16.96
N LEU A 372 15.36 7.00 -18.14
CA LEU A 372 14.05 6.40 -18.38
C LEU A 372 13.85 5.05 -17.68
N HIS A 373 14.92 4.29 -17.44
CA HIS A 373 14.82 2.92 -16.93
C HIS A 373 15.74 2.72 -15.73
N GLY A 374 15.30 1.90 -14.78
CA GLY A 374 16.12 1.53 -13.62
C GLY A 374 16.30 2.66 -12.63
N ASN A 375 15.39 3.63 -12.64
CA ASN A 375 15.58 4.84 -11.84
C ASN A 375 15.08 4.71 -10.39
N MET A 376 14.34 3.66 -10.05
CA MET A 376 13.82 3.48 -8.68
C MET A 376 14.74 2.67 -7.77
N THR A 377 15.88 2.17 -8.28
CA THR A 377 16.83 1.43 -7.44
C THR A 377 18.27 1.88 -7.68
N THR A 378 19.13 1.60 -6.70
CA THR A 378 20.58 1.79 -6.83
C THR A 378 21.27 0.53 -7.38
N LEU A 379 20.49 -0.53 -7.67
CA LEU A 379 21.03 -1.80 -8.14
C LEU A 379 21.38 -1.75 -9.63
N PRO A 380 22.35 -2.56 -10.07
CA PRO A 380 22.61 -2.68 -11.51
C PRO A 380 21.37 -3.14 -12.28
N GLY A 381 21.18 -2.64 -13.51
CA GLY A 381 19.98 -2.92 -14.31
C GLY A 381 19.76 -4.39 -14.68
N TRP A 382 20.79 -5.26 -14.57
CA TRP A 382 20.60 -6.70 -14.77
C TRP A 382 19.95 -7.37 -13.54
N ILE A 383 19.96 -6.69 -12.38
CA ILE A 383 19.23 -7.13 -11.17
C ILE A 383 17.84 -6.48 -11.15
N SER A 384 17.79 -5.16 -11.31
CA SER A 384 16.53 -4.42 -11.30
C SER A 384 16.61 -3.24 -12.27
N ASP A 385 15.65 -3.16 -13.18
CA ASP A 385 15.52 -2.00 -14.07
C ASP A 385 14.15 -1.30 -13.87
N ASN A 386 13.58 -1.46 -12.70
CA ASN A 386 12.30 -0.86 -12.34
C ASN A 386 12.38 0.67 -12.41
N SER A 387 11.39 1.29 -13.03
CA SER A 387 11.24 2.74 -13.10
C SER A 387 9.94 3.17 -12.44
N ASP A 388 9.87 4.41 -12.06
CA ASP A 388 8.67 4.97 -11.47
C ASP A 388 7.48 4.88 -12.44
N ALA A 389 7.70 5.17 -13.71
CA ALA A 389 6.66 5.02 -14.74
C ALA A 389 6.15 3.57 -14.85
N ASP A 390 7.06 2.58 -14.73
CA ASP A 390 6.66 1.17 -14.76
C ASP A 390 5.82 0.80 -13.51
N GLY A 391 6.21 1.32 -12.34
CA GLY A 391 5.47 1.12 -11.10
C GLY A 391 4.06 1.70 -11.20
N THR A 392 3.97 2.93 -11.66
CA THR A 392 2.70 3.64 -11.90
C THR A 392 1.79 2.84 -12.86
N SER A 393 2.35 2.35 -13.96
CA SER A 393 1.61 1.55 -14.94
C SER A 393 1.12 0.23 -14.32
N ALA A 394 1.97 -0.41 -13.51
CA ALA A 394 1.61 -1.67 -12.85
C ALA A 394 0.46 -1.47 -11.85
N SER A 395 0.52 -0.41 -11.07
CA SER A 395 -0.52 -0.05 -10.10
C SER A 395 -1.86 0.16 -10.82
N TYR A 396 -1.87 0.96 -11.89
CA TYR A 396 -3.08 1.18 -12.70
C TYR A 396 -3.61 -0.14 -13.29
N ALA A 397 -2.72 -0.94 -13.92
CA ALA A 397 -3.13 -2.21 -14.52
C ALA A 397 -3.68 -3.20 -13.46
N GLY A 398 -3.08 -3.18 -12.26
CA GLY A 398 -3.56 -3.99 -11.12
C GLY A 398 -4.96 -3.60 -10.69
N MET A 399 -5.21 -2.31 -10.53
CA MET A 399 -6.54 -1.80 -10.17
C MET A 399 -7.60 -2.22 -11.20
N VAL A 400 -7.30 -2.02 -12.50
CA VAL A 400 -8.26 -2.41 -13.56
C VAL A 400 -8.48 -3.93 -13.56
N ALA A 401 -7.42 -4.72 -13.40
CA ALA A 401 -7.53 -6.18 -13.35
C ALA A 401 -8.30 -6.66 -12.12
N GLY A 402 -8.17 -5.95 -11.00
CA GLY A 402 -8.93 -6.23 -9.78
C GLY A 402 -10.39 -5.84 -9.87
N GLY A 403 -10.76 -4.99 -10.84
CA GLY A 403 -12.11 -4.45 -10.96
C GLY A 403 -12.42 -3.42 -9.87
N GLU A 404 -11.39 -2.77 -9.33
CA GLU A 404 -11.49 -1.85 -8.20
C GLU A 404 -11.57 -0.38 -8.65
N GLU A 405 -11.82 -0.17 -9.94
CA GLU A 405 -11.81 1.17 -10.54
C GLU A 405 -13.18 1.85 -10.41
N VAL A 406 -13.17 3.10 -9.97
CA VAL A 406 -14.31 4.02 -10.04
C VAL A 406 -13.90 5.25 -10.88
N PRO A 407 -14.83 6.13 -11.28
CA PRO A 407 -14.39 7.35 -11.96
C PRO A 407 -13.47 8.21 -11.07
N VAL A 408 -12.42 8.76 -11.64
CA VAL A 408 -11.46 9.62 -10.90
C VAL A 408 -12.17 10.82 -10.27
N LEU A 409 -13.16 11.38 -10.97
CA LEU A 409 -13.97 12.50 -10.46
C LEU A 409 -15.15 11.97 -9.62
N SER A 410 -14.89 11.06 -8.69
CA SER A 410 -15.78 10.67 -7.60
C SER A 410 -15.17 11.20 -6.32
N THR A 411 -15.96 11.74 -5.44
CA THR A 411 -15.42 12.21 -4.15
C THR A 411 -14.80 11.04 -3.39
N SER A 412 -13.79 11.31 -2.60
CA SER A 412 -13.14 10.27 -1.79
C SER A 412 -14.17 9.57 -0.88
N THR A 413 -15.15 10.32 -0.36
CA THR A 413 -16.21 9.77 0.49
C THR A 413 -17.21 8.92 -0.31
N GLU A 414 -17.50 9.28 -1.56
CA GLU A 414 -18.36 8.46 -2.44
C GLU A 414 -17.64 7.17 -2.85
N ALA A 415 -16.37 7.28 -3.17
CA ALA A 415 -15.54 6.13 -3.52
C ALA A 415 -15.41 5.16 -2.35
N SER A 416 -15.33 5.65 -1.11
CA SER A 416 -15.16 4.81 0.08
C SER A 416 -16.36 3.90 0.38
N GLY A 417 -17.47 4.04 -0.34
CA GLY A 417 -18.60 3.11 -0.24
C GLY A 417 -18.34 1.73 -0.83
N GLY A 418 -17.11 1.41 -1.20
CA GLY A 418 -16.75 0.11 -1.76
C GLY A 418 -15.24 -0.06 -1.84
N ARG A 419 -14.84 -1.24 -2.30
CA ARG A 419 -13.42 -1.54 -2.45
C ARG A 419 -12.89 -0.80 -3.68
N TYR A 420 -11.89 0.05 -3.48
CA TYR A 420 -11.18 0.71 -4.56
C TYR A 420 -9.74 0.95 -4.11
N ASP A 421 -8.86 1.11 -5.07
CA ASP A 421 -7.44 1.35 -4.81
C ASP A 421 -7.20 2.86 -4.88
N TYR A 422 -7.14 3.52 -3.71
CA TYR A 422 -6.94 4.97 -3.60
C TYR A 422 -5.68 5.42 -4.34
N GLY A 423 -4.56 4.73 -4.11
CA GLY A 423 -3.29 5.07 -4.75
C GLY A 423 -3.33 4.93 -6.27
N ALA A 424 -3.86 3.81 -6.77
CA ALA A 424 -3.98 3.64 -8.22
C ALA A 424 -4.96 4.63 -8.84
N LEU A 425 -6.05 4.97 -8.12
CA LEU A 425 -7.11 5.82 -8.65
C LEU A 425 -6.71 7.30 -8.74
N TYR A 426 -6.14 7.86 -7.66
CA TYR A 426 -5.87 9.29 -7.59
C TYR A 426 -4.42 9.64 -7.92
N TYR A 427 -3.48 8.69 -7.80
CA TYR A 427 -2.06 8.88 -8.14
C TYR A 427 -1.75 8.32 -9.54
N SER A 428 -1.93 6.99 -9.72
CA SER A 428 -1.38 6.32 -10.90
C SER A 428 -2.15 6.61 -12.19
N LYS A 429 -3.49 6.47 -12.18
CA LYS A 429 -4.29 6.70 -13.38
C LYS A 429 -4.16 8.13 -13.90
N PRO A 430 -4.27 9.18 -13.03
CA PRO A 430 -4.10 10.55 -13.53
C PRO A 430 -2.66 10.89 -13.94
N ALA A 431 -1.64 10.29 -13.30
CA ALA A 431 -0.26 10.49 -13.76
C ALA A 431 -0.09 9.98 -15.19
N LEU A 432 -0.65 8.80 -15.50
CA LEU A 432 -0.63 8.27 -16.88
C LEU A 432 -1.47 9.15 -17.82
N PHE A 433 -2.57 9.71 -17.34
CA PHE A 433 -3.39 10.65 -18.13
C PHE A 433 -2.55 11.88 -18.49
N MET A 434 -1.79 12.45 -17.56
CA MET A 434 -0.91 13.58 -17.83
C MET A 434 0.22 13.19 -18.80
N ARG A 435 0.77 11.97 -18.69
CA ARG A 435 1.75 11.47 -19.65
C ARG A 435 1.16 11.36 -21.07
N MET A 436 -0.10 10.90 -21.15
CA MET A 436 -0.82 10.82 -22.43
C MET A 436 -1.06 12.24 -23.01
N LEU A 437 -1.45 13.21 -22.19
CA LEU A 437 -1.61 14.60 -22.64
C LEU A 437 -0.26 15.14 -23.16
N GLN A 438 0.83 14.92 -22.40
CA GLN A 438 2.17 15.37 -22.81
C GLN A 438 2.59 14.72 -24.13
N ASN A 439 2.34 13.41 -24.30
CA ASN A 439 2.66 12.70 -25.54
C ASN A 439 1.86 13.27 -26.74
N SER A 440 0.59 13.60 -26.49
CA SER A 440 -0.34 14.07 -27.53
C SER A 440 -0.13 15.53 -27.92
N MET A 441 0.24 16.39 -26.96
CA MET A 441 0.52 17.81 -27.19
C MET A 441 1.94 18.05 -27.72
N GLY A 442 2.89 17.16 -27.37
CA GLY A 442 4.33 17.39 -27.51
C GLY A 442 4.87 18.21 -26.33
N GLY A 443 6.10 17.91 -25.93
CA GLY A 443 6.68 18.44 -24.69
C GLY A 443 6.66 19.96 -24.58
N GLU A 444 7.03 20.67 -25.63
CA GLU A 444 7.10 22.14 -25.59
C GLU A 444 5.72 22.80 -25.39
N THR A 445 4.68 22.25 -26.05
CA THR A 445 3.31 22.73 -25.89
C THR A 445 2.79 22.42 -24.47
N PHE A 446 3.10 21.22 -23.99
CA PHE A 446 2.71 20.77 -22.66
C PHE A 446 3.37 21.64 -21.57
N ASP A 447 4.67 21.91 -21.67
CA ASP A 447 5.35 22.76 -20.68
C ASP A 447 4.75 24.18 -20.69
N ARG A 448 4.42 24.74 -21.88
CA ARG A 448 3.72 26.01 -21.95
C ARG A 448 2.33 25.95 -21.30
N PHE A 449 1.61 24.83 -21.47
CA PHE A 449 0.30 24.64 -20.82
C PHE A 449 0.47 24.68 -19.29
N MET A 450 1.44 23.97 -18.76
CA MET A 450 1.68 23.94 -17.31
C MET A 450 2.10 25.33 -16.77
N HIS A 451 2.98 26.04 -17.48
CA HIS A 451 3.34 27.41 -17.07
C HIS A 451 2.12 28.33 -17.00
N ILE A 452 1.23 28.26 -18.01
CA ILE A 452 0.03 29.11 -18.03
C ILE A 452 -0.94 28.73 -16.90
N LEU A 453 -1.05 27.44 -16.59
CA LEU A 453 -1.86 26.98 -15.46
C LEU A 453 -1.38 27.63 -14.15
N PHE A 454 -0.07 27.60 -13.89
CA PHE A 454 0.48 28.22 -12.68
C PHE A 454 0.39 29.74 -12.71
N ASP A 455 0.66 30.38 -13.85
CA ASP A 455 0.55 31.84 -13.97
C ASP A 455 -0.85 32.35 -13.64
N ARG A 456 -1.89 31.55 -13.93
CA ARG A 456 -3.30 31.97 -13.74
C ARG A 456 -3.85 31.57 -12.39
N PHE A 457 -3.45 30.40 -11.88
CA PHE A 457 -4.11 29.82 -10.73
C PHE A 457 -3.24 29.71 -9.48
N ALA A 458 -1.99 30.22 -9.48
CA ALA A 458 -1.20 30.27 -8.25
C ALA A 458 -1.97 31.09 -7.19
N PHE A 459 -2.20 30.48 -6.04
CA PHE A 459 -2.97 30.99 -4.90
C PHE A 459 -4.48 31.10 -5.19
N HIS A 460 -4.98 30.22 -6.05
CA HIS A 460 -6.39 30.07 -6.40
C HIS A 460 -6.80 28.61 -6.36
N HIS A 461 -8.08 28.35 -6.57
CA HIS A 461 -8.70 27.02 -6.50
C HIS A 461 -9.08 26.54 -7.91
N PRO A 462 -8.11 26.00 -8.70
CA PRO A 462 -8.45 25.47 -10.03
C PRO A 462 -9.28 24.21 -9.94
N ARG A 463 -10.11 24.00 -10.95
CA ARG A 463 -10.94 22.81 -11.12
C ARG A 463 -10.54 22.07 -12.39
N THR A 464 -11.02 20.85 -12.55
CA THR A 464 -10.79 20.05 -13.76
C THR A 464 -11.13 20.83 -15.04
N GLU A 465 -12.23 21.59 -15.01
CA GLU A 465 -12.68 22.38 -16.16
C GLU A 465 -11.70 23.51 -16.53
N ASP A 466 -11.02 24.08 -15.52
CA ASP A 466 -10.00 25.12 -15.76
C ASP A 466 -8.77 24.52 -16.43
N VAL A 467 -8.32 23.37 -15.93
CA VAL A 467 -7.18 22.63 -16.50
C VAL A 467 -7.49 22.26 -17.96
N GLN A 468 -8.69 21.73 -18.21
CA GLN A 468 -9.13 21.41 -19.57
C GLN A 468 -9.14 22.64 -20.46
N ALA A 469 -9.72 23.74 -19.99
CA ALA A 469 -9.83 24.97 -20.78
C ALA A 469 -8.45 25.53 -21.19
N ILE A 470 -7.47 25.52 -20.27
CA ILE A 470 -6.10 25.96 -20.57
C ILE A 470 -5.45 24.97 -21.55
N ALA A 471 -5.64 23.66 -21.38
CA ALA A 471 -5.10 22.66 -22.32
C ALA A 471 -5.64 22.91 -23.73
N GLU A 472 -6.94 23.21 -23.87
CA GLU A 472 -7.57 23.52 -25.15
C GLU A 472 -7.05 24.84 -25.76
N GLU A 473 -6.92 25.88 -24.94
CA GLU A 473 -6.40 27.18 -25.36
C GLU A 473 -4.98 27.07 -25.92
N VAL A 474 -4.10 26.37 -25.16
CA VAL A 474 -2.67 26.30 -25.49
C VAL A 474 -2.39 25.39 -26.68
N SER A 475 -3.10 24.26 -26.77
CA SER A 475 -2.88 23.29 -27.83
C SER A 475 -3.65 23.61 -29.11
N GLY A 476 -4.71 24.40 -29.01
CA GLY A 476 -5.57 24.73 -30.15
C GLY A 476 -6.50 23.60 -30.58
N ARG A 477 -6.73 22.60 -29.74
CA ARG A 477 -7.65 21.48 -30.01
C ARG A 477 -8.54 21.18 -28.80
N PRO A 478 -9.74 20.64 -29.03
CA PRO A 478 -10.59 20.23 -27.91
C PRO A 478 -10.00 18.99 -27.20
N TRP A 479 -10.21 18.94 -25.89
CA TRP A 479 -9.79 17.81 -25.04
C TRP A 479 -10.97 17.21 -24.26
N GLN A 480 -12.20 17.66 -24.53
CA GLN A 480 -13.39 17.19 -23.81
C GLN A 480 -13.51 15.67 -23.81
N ALA A 481 -13.24 15.02 -24.96
CA ALA A 481 -13.41 13.58 -25.08
C ALA A 481 -12.43 12.82 -24.17
N GLU A 482 -11.18 13.29 -24.09
CA GLU A 482 -10.16 12.66 -23.26
C GLU A 482 -10.46 12.85 -21.77
N PHE A 483 -10.80 14.09 -21.35
CA PHE A 483 -11.17 14.36 -19.96
C PHE A 483 -12.41 13.55 -19.54
N ASP A 484 -13.46 13.53 -20.37
CA ASP A 484 -14.66 12.75 -20.05
C ASP A 484 -14.37 11.27 -19.96
N THR A 485 -13.60 10.72 -20.91
CA THR A 485 -13.33 9.28 -20.96
C THR A 485 -12.48 8.81 -19.77
N TRP A 486 -11.38 9.52 -19.49
CA TRP A 486 -10.39 9.03 -18.54
C TRP A 486 -10.67 9.43 -17.08
N LEU A 487 -11.31 10.58 -16.86
CA LEU A 487 -11.55 11.08 -15.51
C LEU A 487 -13.00 10.85 -15.03
N ARG A 488 -13.99 10.83 -15.94
CA ARG A 488 -15.39 10.73 -15.55
C ARG A 488 -15.99 9.33 -15.75
N THR A 489 -15.21 8.38 -16.28
CA THR A 489 -15.65 6.98 -16.46
C THR A 489 -14.56 6.01 -16.05
N THR A 490 -14.90 4.71 -16.03
CA THR A 490 -13.96 3.62 -15.80
C THR A 490 -13.47 3.04 -17.14
N ALA A 491 -13.33 3.87 -18.17
CA ALA A 491 -12.79 3.42 -19.45
C ALA A 491 -11.33 3.00 -19.30
N SER A 492 -10.94 1.94 -19.96
CA SER A 492 -9.57 1.44 -19.98
C SER A 492 -9.15 1.09 -21.40
N ALA A 493 -7.86 0.93 -21.63
CA ALA A 493 -7.32 0.62 -22.94
C ALA A 493 -6.37 -0.57 -22.87
N ASP A 494 -6.17 -1.24 -24.01
CA ASP A 494 -5.21 -2.35 -24.17
C ASP A 494 -4.65 -2.21 -25.58
N VAL A 495 -3.37 -1.86 -25.69
CA VAL A 495 -2.68 -1.76 -27.00
C VAL A 495 -1.71 -2.93 -27.12
N ARG A 496 -1.49 -3.44 -28.35
CA ARG A 496 -0.63 -4.62 -28.50
C ARG A 496 -0.02 -4.71 -29.89
N VAL A 497 1.13 -5.38 -29.97
CA VAL A 497 1.75 -5.75 -31.23
C VAL A 497 1.19 -7.11 -31.65
N ASP A 498 0.40 -7.15 -32.74
CA ASP A 498 -0.23 -8.39 -33.23
C ASP A 498 0.72 -9.24 -34.07
N ASP A 499 1.58 -8.62 -34.89
CA ASP A 499 2.43 -9.34 -35.83
C ASP A 499 3.69 -8.55 -36.17
N ILE A 500 4.77 -9.29 -36.38
CA ILE A 500 6.01 -8.77 -36.93
C ILE A 500 6.48 -9.74 -38.04
N SER A 501 6.59 -9.25 -39.23
CA SER A 501 6.95 -10.07 -40.39
C SER A 501 7.91 -9.29 -41.30
N TRP A 502 8.53 -9.99 -42.27
CA TRP A 502 9.50 -9.36 -43.19
C TRP A 502 9.00 -9.48 -44.62
N THR A 503 9.02 -8.36 -45.33
CA THR A 503 8.67 -8.29 -46.75
C THR A 503 9.79 -7.53 -47.50
N GLY A 504 10.53 -8.25 -48.32
CA GLY A 504 11.71 -7.68 -48.97
C GLY A 504 12.74 -7.26 -47.93
N ASP A 505 13.22 -6.03 -48.02
CA ASP A 505 14.20 -5.45 -47.10
C ASP A 505 13.55 -4.67 -45.95
N SER A 506 12.26 -4.91 -45.69
CA SER A 506 11.52 -4.17 -44.64
C SER A 506 10.86 -5.11 -43.66
N THR A 507 10.71 -4.61 -42.41
CA THR A 507 9.89 -5.24 -41.37
C THR A 507 8.52 -4.59 -41.41
N VAL A 508 7.49 -5.42 -41.40
CA VAL A 508 6.08 -5.00 -41.36
C VAL A 508 5.59 -5.35 -39.97
N VAL A 509 5.05 -4.34 -39.25
CA VAL A 509 4.51 -4.49 -37.92
C VAL A 509 3.03 -4.14 -37.94
N THR A 510 2.19 -4.97 -37.35
CA THR A 510 0.78 -4.71 -37.16
C THR A 510 0.51 -4.49 -35.66
N VAL A 511 -0.15 -3.38 -35.35
CA VAL A 511 -0.50 -2.99 -33.98
C VAL A 511 -2.01 -2.80 -33.95
N SER A 512 -2.66 -3.26 -32.88
CA SER A 512 -4.09 -3.00 -32.64
C SER A 512 -4.31 -2.67 -31.17
N GLY A 513 -5.55 -2.31 -30.85
CA GLY A 513 -5.90 -2.06 -29.46
C GLY A 513 -7.39 -2.04 -29.24
N ASP A 514 -7.78 -2.41 -28.01
CA ASP A 514 -9.09 -2.17 -27.48
C ASP A 514 -9.00 -0.80 -26.78
N ILE A 515 -9.24 0.26 -27.56
CA ILE A 515 -9.02 1.65 -27.10
C ILE A 515 -10.32 2.45 -27.21
N PRO A 516 -10.63 3.32 -26.23
CA PRO A 516 -11.86 4.10 -26.30
C PRO A 516 -11.79 5.29 -27.27
N LEU A 517 -10.62 5.83 -27.52
CA LEU A 517 -10.41 7.03 -28.34
C LEU A 517 -9.23 6.81 -29.28
N PRO A 518 -9.18 7.50 -30.44
CA PRO A 518 -7.99 7.47 -31.31
C PRO A 518 -6.74 7.97 -30.58
N VAL A 519 -5.59 7.32 -30.83
CA VAL A 519 -4.34 7.72 -30.19
C VAL A 519 -3.15 7.53 -31.14
N GLU A 520 -2.13 8.37 -31.00
CA GLU A 520 -0.82 8.19 -31.65
C GLU A 520 0.21 7.80 -30.61
N LEU A 521 0.88 6.68 -30.82
CA LEU A 521 1.87 6.13 -29.88
C LEU A 521 3.21 5.91 -30.56
N ASP A 522 4.25 5.87 -29.75
CA ASP A 522 5.58 5.49 -30.21
C ASP A 522 5.67 3.97 -30.40
N LEU A 523 6.35 3.54 -31.43
CA LEU A 523 6.64 2.14 -31.76
C LEU A 523 8.16 2.00 -31.91
N GLU A 524 8.79 1.28 -31.00
CA GLU A 524 10.22 1.00 -31.09
C GLU A 524 10.45 -0.36 -31.75
N LEU A 525 11.34 -0.37 -32.75
CA LEU A 525 11.80 -1.62 -33.34
C LEU A 525 13.27 -1.82 -32.98
N THR A 526 13.64 -3.03 -32.54
CA THR A 526 15.02 -3.30 -32.09
C THR A 526 15.64 -4.52 -32.77
N ARG A 527 17.00 -4.49 -32.86
CA ARG A 527 17.79 -5.57 -33.39
C ARG A 527 19.27 -5.44 -32.96
N CYS A 528 19.74 -6.41 -32.18
CA CYS A 528 21.17 -6.51 -31.83
C CYS A 528 21.79 -5.19 -31.35
N GLY A 529 21.12 -4.50 -30.44
CA GLY A 529 21.61 -3.25 -29.84
C GLY A 529 21.34 -1.99 -30.65
N ALA A 530 20.67 -2.10 -31.79
CA ALA A 530 20.21 -0.95 -32.58
C ALA A 530 18.71 -0.81 -32.42
N SER A 531 18.19 0.41 -32.39
CA SER A 531 16.75 0.66 -32.35
C SER A 531 16.37 1.79 -33.32
N VAL A 532 15.09 1.82 -33.66
CA VAL A 532 14.50 2.89 -34.44
C VAL A 532 13.10 3.16 -33.88
N MET A 533 12.77 4.43 -33.68
CA MET A 533 11.47 4.86 -33.20
C MET A 533 10.59 5.32 -34.38
N ARG A 534 9.31 4.97 -34.32
CA ARG A 534 8.28 5.41 -35.29
C ARG A 534 7.03 5.84 -34.52
N ARG A 535 6.19 6.68 -35.10
CA ARG A 535 4.85 6.97 -34.60
C ARG A 535 3.85 6.09 -35.33
N ILE A 536 2.85 5.57 -34.63
CA ILE A 536 1.76 4.78 -35.18
C ILE A 536 0.42 5.27 -34.63
N GLY A 537 -0.53 5.55 -35.53
CA GLY A 537 -1.88 5.96 -35.13
C GLY A 537 -2.79 4.75 -35.03
N LEU A 538 -3.58 4.72 -33.97
CA LEU A 538 -4.58 3.67 -33.71
C LEU A 538 -5.97 4.28 -33.67
N GLU A 539 -6.95 3.56 -34.21
CA GLU A 539 -8.38 3.93 -34.23
C GLU A 539 -9.17 2.83 -33.50
N PRO A 540 -10.18 3.19 -32.72
CA PRO A 540 -11.02 2.18 -32.05
C PRO A 540 -11.52 1.10 -33.02
N GLY A 541 -11.28 -0.16 -32.65
CA GLY A 541 -11.74 -1.32 -33.42
C GLY A 541 -10.98 -1.59 -34.72
N ARG A 542 -9.81 -0.94 -34.94
CA ARG A 542 -9.01 -1.15 -36.16
C ARG A 542 -7.55 -1.45 -35.81
N SER A 543 -6.91 -2.24 -36.66
CA SER A 543 -5.47 -2.43 -36.61
C SER A 543 -4.78 -1.48 -37.57
N SER A 544 -3.58 -1.07 -37.21
CA SER A 544 -2.69 -0.25 -38.01
C SER A 544 -1.44 -1.04 -38.40
N THR A 545 -0.95 -0.82 -39.61
CA THR A 545 0.26 -1.52 -40.08
C THR A 545 1.27 -0.50 -40.60
N ILE A 546 2.52 -0.68 -40.18
CA ILE A 546 3.64 0.16 -40.65
C ILE A 546 4.74 -0.71 -41.23
N SER A 547 5.38 -0.21 -42.31
CA SER A 547 6.53 -0.88 -42.91
C SER A 547 7.79 -0.05 -42.63
N VAL A 548 8.78 -0.65 -42.01
CA VAL A 548 10.03 0.02 -41.57
C VAL A 548 11.24 -0.65 -42.29
N PRO A 549 12.07 0.12 -43.02
CA PRO A 549 13.25 -0.46 -43.66
C PRO A 549 14.16 -1.19 -42.67
N GLY A 550 14.68 -2.32 -43.07
CA GLY A 550 15.58 -3.16 -42.28
C GLY A 550 14.84 -4.38 -41.70
N HIS A 551 15.65 -5.39 -41.30
CA HIS A 551 15.13 -6.61 -40.67
C HIS A 551 15.23 -6.45 -39.14
N TRP A 552 14.18 -5.93 -38.56
CA TRP A 552 14.04 -5.75 -37.08
C TRP A 552 13.53 -7.03 -36.48
N ARG A 553 13.92 -7.33 -35.25
CA ARG A 553 13.58 -8.62 -34.59
C ARG A 553 12.54 -8.50 -33.52
N ARG A 554 12.32 -7.29 -32.98
CA ARG A 554 11.34 -7.04 -31.94
C ARG A 554 10.69 -5.69 -32.21
N ALA A 555 9.42 -5.61 -31.93
CA ALA A 555 8.67 -4.35 -31.93
C ALA A 555 8.02 -4.19 -30.58
N GLU A 556 7.94 -2.95 -30.10
CA GLU A 556 7.29 -2.60 -28.82
C GLU A 556 6.51 -1.29 -29.00
N VAL A 557 5.20 -1.33 -28.74
CA VAL A 557 4.35 -0.14 -28.75
C VAL A 557 4.36 0.47 -27.34
N ASP A 558 4.40 1.81 -27.28
CA ASP A 558 4.46 2.60 -26.05
C ASP A 558 5.64 2.19 -25.15
N PRO A 559 6.88 2.16 -25.63
CA PRO A 559 8.02 1.69 -24.84
C PRO A 559 8.39 2.59 -23.66
N GLU A 560 7.88 3.83 -23.61
CA GLU A 560 8.15 4.77 -22.54
C GLU A 560 6.96 4.96 -21.59
N THR A 561 5.93 4.08 -21.69
CA THR A 561 4.79 4.07 -20.78
C THR A 561 4.09 5.45 -20.74
N ARG A 562 3.65 5.90 -21.92
CA ARG A 562 3.02 7.21 -22.08
C ARG A 562 1.49 7.12 -22.31
N TYR A 563 0.91 5.94 -22.08
CA TYR A 563 -0.52 5.71 -22.29
C TYR A 563 -1.11 4.89 -21.15
N LEU A 564 -2.43 4.99 -20.98
CA LEU A 564 -3.17 4.27 -19.93
C LEU A 564 -3.49 2.86 -20.40
N ASP A 565 -2.49 2.00 -20.41
CA ASP A 565 -2.63 0.63 -20.89
C ASP A 565 -2.82 -0.32 -19.70
N ARG A 566 -3.98 -1.03 -19.70
CA ARG A 566 -4.29 -2.00 -18.64
C ARG A 566 -3.52 -3.32 -18.78
N ASN A 567 -2.77 -3.50 -19.87
CA ASN A 567 -2.13 -4.80 -20.15
C ASN A 567 -0.77 -4.61 -20.85
N PRO A 568 0.20 -3.97 -20.20
CA PRO A 568 1.48 -3.66 -20.84
C PRO A 568 2.31 -4.89 -21.22
N TRP A 569 1.91 -6.10 -20.80
CA TRP A 569 2.63 -7.33 -21.12
C TRP A 569 2.56 -7.73 -22.61
N ASN A 570 1.51 -7.32 -23.34
CA ASN A 570 1.35 -7.65 -24.76
C ASN A 570 1.87 -6.56 -25.72
N ASN A 571 2.50 -5.52 -25.17
CA ASN A 571 2.99 -4.36 -25.95
C ASN A 571 4.19 -4.71 -26.81
N SER A 572 4.82 -5.86 -26.64
CA SER A 572 6.01 -6.21 -27.44
C SER A 572 5.89 -7.59 -28.08
N LEU A 573 6.48 -7.72 -29.27
CA LEU A 573 6.57 -9.01 -29.97
C LEU A 573 7.97 -9.16 -30.58
N PRO A 574 8.66 -10.30 -30.36
CA PRO A 574 8.36 -11.31 -29.35
C PRO A 574 8.39 -10.71 -27.95
N GLU A 575 7.60 -11.28 -27.08
CA GLU A 575 7.51 -10.83 -25.71
C GLU A 575 8.89 -10.86 -25.03
N ALA A 576 9.20 -9.85 -24.24
CA ALA A 576 10.49 -9.74 -23.58
C ALA A 576 10.52 -10.55 -22.30
N GLY A 577 11.44 -11.50 -22.19
CA GLY A 577 11.67 -12.27 -20.97
C GLY A 577 13.05 -11.98 -20.40
N ARG A 578 13.16 -11.90 -19.10
CA ARG A 578 14.44 -11.70 -18.40
C ARG A 578 14.57 -12.70 -17.24
N ILE A 579 15.79 -13.19 -17.03
CA ILE A 579 16.12 -14.04 -15.90
C ILE A 579 16.83 -13.16 -14.87
N ARG A 580 16.34 -13.16 -13.64
CA ARG A 580 16.87 -12.33 -12.57
C ARG A 580 17.15 -13.19 -11.32
N PRO A 581 18.18 -12.86 -10.55
CA PRO A 581 18.34 -13.48 -9.24
C PRO A 581 17.24 -13.02 -8.29
N MET A 582 16.67 -13.94 -7.54
CA MET A 582 15.60 -13.61 -6.58
C MET A 582 16.24 -13.06 -5.29
N LEU A 583 16.75 -11.83 -5.39
CA LEU A 583 17.33 -11.15 -4.25
C LEU A 583 16.40 -10.03 -3.75
N ILE A 584 15.69 -9.38 -4.67
CA ILE A 584 14.85 -8.23 -4.35
C ILE A 584 13.67 -8.22 -5.33
N PRO A 585 12.45 -8.00 -4.87
CA PRO A 585 11.25 -8.08 -5.72
C PRO A 585 10.94 -6.78 -6.50
N TYR A 586 11.95 -6.08 -7.00
CA TYR A 586 11.72 -4.90 -7.83
C TYR A 586 11.37 -5.34 -9.25
N GLU A 587 10.09 -5.33 -9.57
CA GLU A 587 9.53 -5.80 -10.84
C GLU A 587 9.42 -4.69 -11.87
N GLN A 588 9.73 -5.00 -13.10
CA GLN A 588 9.28 -4.23 -14.25
C GLN A 588 8.06 -4.94 -14.82
N PRO A 589 6.86 -4.40 -14.67
CA PRO A 589 5.64 -5.16 -14.97
C PRO A 589 5.43 -5.45 -16.45
N SER A 590 6.01 -4.67 -17.35
CA SER A 590 5.85 -4.86 -18.79
C SER A 590 6.68 -6.02 -19.37
N ARG A 591 7.38 -6.80 -18.53
CA ARG A 591 8.26 -7.88 -19.02
C ARG A 591 8.14 -9.14 -18.18
N PHE A 592 8.34 -10.30 -18.81
CA PHE A 592 8.41 -11.57 -18.12
C PHE A 592 9.67 -11.62 -17.27
N ASN A 593 9.50 -11.55 -15.97
CA ASN A 593 10.63 -11.74 -15.06
C ASN A 593 10.60 -13.16 -14.51
N THR A 594 11.68 -13.90 -14.74
CA THR A 594 11.89 -15.21 -14.13
C THR A 594 12.92 -15.03 -13.02
N TRP A 595 12.48 -15.15 -11.81
CA TRP A 595 13.33 -15.05 -10.61
C TRP A 595 13.88 -16.42 -10.30
N LEU A 596 15.19 -16.51 -10.07
CA LEU A 596 15.87 -17.76 -9.72
C LEU A 596 16.50 -17.60 -8.33
N LEU A 597 16.21 -18.54 -7.45
CA LEU A 597 16.74 -18.59 -6.10
C LEU A 597 17.49 -19.92 -5.91
N PRO A 598 18.78 -19.90 -5.58
CA PRO A 598 19.45 -21.13 -5.15
C PRO A 598 18.79 -21.67 -3.88
N LEU A 599 18.46 -22.94 -3.88
CA LEU A 599 17.68 -23.56 -2.81
C LEU A 599 18.36 -24.86 -2.35
N PRO A 600 19.46 -24.76 -1.59
CA PRO A 600 20.10 -25.97 -1.07
C PRO A 600 19.16 -26.68 -0.10
N GLY A 601 19.31 -28.00 -0.01
CA GLY A 601 18.53 -28.81 0.88
C GLY A 601 19.41 -29.85 1.60
N TRP A 602 18.80 -30.49 2.55
CA TRP A 602 19.43 -31.61 3.26
C TRP A 602 18.36 -32.66 3.47
N ALA A 603 18.62 -33.87 3.04
CA ALA A 603 17.69 -34.97 3.25
C ALA A 603 18.47 -36.29 3.36
N ASP A 604 18.06 -37.13 4.28
CA ASP A 604 18.63 -38.47 4.49
C ASP A 604 20.18 -38.43 4.56
N GLY A 605 20.70 -37.49 5.37
CA GLY A 605 22.15 -37.37 5.58
C GLY A 605 22.93 -36.81 4.41
N THR A 606 22.28 -36.32 3.32
CA THR A 606 22.95 -35.87 2.10
C THR A 606 22.56 -34.43 1.74
N TRP A 607 23.55 -33.60 1.42
CA TRP A 607 23.29 -32.25 0.89
C TRP A 607 22.72 -32.32 -0.53
N GLU A 608 21.83 -31.42 -0.83
CA GLU A 608 21.24 -31.28 -2.15
C GLU A 608 21.54 -29.90 -2.71
N ALA A 609 21.88 -29.84 -4.00
CA ALA A 609 21.92 -28.58 -4.76
C ALA A 609 20.56 -28.38 -5.40
N GLY A 610 20.02 -27.20 -5.25
CA GLY A 610 18.70 -26.91 -5.80
C GLY A 610 18.55 -25.52 -6.36
N LEU A 611 17.49 -25.37 -7.12
CA LEU A 611 17.09 -24.12 -7.76
C LEU A 611 15.57 -24.01 -7.71
N PHE A 612 15.08 -22.90 -7.22
CA PHE A 612 13.66 -22.51 -7.31
C PHE A 612 13.55 -21.40 -8.34
N GLY A 613 12.51 -21.44 -9.15
CA GLY A 613 12.23 -20.39 -10.13
C GLY A 613 10.77 -20.03 -10.10
N MET A 614 10.49 -18.75 -10.27
CA MET A 614 9.12 -18.25 -10.40
C MET A 614 9.10 -17.25 -11.55
N THR A 615 8.06 -17.30 -12.36
CA THR A 615 7.84 -16.31 -13.40
C THR A 615 6.37 -15.87 -13.38
N ARG A 616 6.16 -14.57 -13.43
CA ARG A 616 4.88 -13.99 -13.79
C ARG A 616 4.88 -13.80 -15.29
N ALA A 617 4.05 -14.54 -15.95
CA ALA A 617 3.90 -14.48 -17.39
C ALA A 617 2.68 -13.62 -17.75
N ALA A 618 2.58 -13.28 -19.02
CA ALA A 618 1.58 -12.36 -19.57
C ALA A 618 0.20 -12.48 -18.94
N SER A 619 -0.48 -11.37 -18.87
CA SER A 619 -1.85 -11.38 -18.40
C SER A 619 -2.72 -12.25 -19.30
N THR A 620 -3.59 -13.00 -18.68
CA THR A 620 -4.63 -13.72 -19.39
C THR A 620 -5.69 -12.72 -19.89
N ARG A 621 -6.60 -13.17 -20.74
CA ARG A 621 -7.70 -12.31 -21.21
C ARG A 621 -8.62 -11.85 -20.06
N SER A 622 -8.55 -12.53 -18.94
CA SER A 622 -9.30 -12.16 -17.72
C SER A 622 -8.59 -11.12 -16.86
N GLY A 623 -7.40 -10.67 -17.27
CA GLY A 623 -6.74 -9.53 -16.64
C GLY A 623 -5.75 -9.85 -15.53
N GLY A 624 -5.63 -11.10 -15.09
CA GLY A 624 -4.65 -11.45 -14.04
C GLY A 624 -3.39 -12.09 -14.61
N PRO A 625 -2.28 -12.00 -13.90
CA PRO A 625 -1.04 -12.64 -14.36
C PRO A 625 -1.15 -14.17 -14.29
N LEU A 626 -0.49 -14.82 -15.23
CA LEU A 626 -0.28 -16.27 -15.20
C LEU A 626 0.96 -16.53 -14.35
N ASP A 627 0.81 -17.17 -13.23
CA ASP A 627 1.92 -17.48 -12.34
C ASP A 627 2.41 -18.91 -12.59
N VAL A 628 3.71 -19.04 -12.84
CA VAL A 628 4.37 -20.33 -13.02
C VAL A 628 5.53 -20.40 -12.03
N SER A 629 5.55 -21.42 -11.20
CA SER A 629 6.70 -21.66 -10.32
C SER A 629 7.24 -23.07 -10.52
N GLY A 630 8.51 -23.26 -10.21
CA GLY A 630 9.13 -24.57 -10.35
C GLY A 630 10.33 -24.75 -9.44
N ILE A 631 10.60 -25.99 -9.12
CA ILE A 631 11.72 -26.36 -8.26
C ILE A 631 12.43 -27.55 -8.84
N TRP A 632 13.73 -27.54 -8.67
CA TRP A 632 14.59 -28.68 -8.97
C TRP A 632 15.65 -28.81 -7.89
N ARG A 633 15.87 -30.01 -7.38
CA ARG A 633 16.93 -30.31 -6.42
C ARG A 633 17.57 -31.66 -6.75
N GLN A 634 18.86 -31.77 -6.55
CA GLN A 634 19.61 -32.98 -6.82
C GLN A 634 20.58 -33.27 -5.68
N PRO A 635 20.60 -34.51 -5.14
CA PRO A 635 21.59 -34.88 -4.14
C PRO A 635 23.01 -34.73 -4.66
N LEU A 636 23.92 -34.28 -3.79
CA LEU A 636 25.33 -34.09 -4.13
C LEU A 636 26.15 -35.41 -3.99
N GLY A 637 25.48 -36.52 -3.74
CA GLY A 637 26.07 -37.86 -3.64
C GLY A 637 25.01 -38.93 -3.51
N GLY A 638 25.38 -40.17 -3.67
CA GLY A 638 24.46 -41.32 -3.58
C GLY A 638 23.71 -41.57 -4.88
N ASP A 639 22.82 -42.55 -4.87
CA ASP A 639 22.05 -43.00 -6.03
C ASP A 639 20.60 -42.56 -5.98
N ARG A 640 20.25 -41.67 -5.05
CA ARG A 640 18.89 -41.20 -4.85
C ARG A 640 18.46 -40.21 -5.95
N ALA A 641 17.23 -40.32 -6.39
CA ALA A 641 16.65 -39.38 -7.35
C ALA A 641 16.40 -38.01 -6.68
N GLY A 642 16.59 -36.97 -7.44
CA GLY A 642 16.29 -35.63 -6.96
C GLY A 642 14.80 -35.29 -6.99
N ILE A 643 14.50 -34.04 -6.68
CA ILE A 643 13.13 -33.50 -6.68
C ILE A 643 12.92 -32.65 -7.92
N SER A 644 11.76 -32.71 -8.51
CA SER A 644 11.32 -31.75 -9.52
C SER A 644 9.84 -31.47 -9.37
N GLY A 645 9.46 -30.21 -9.55
CA GLY A 645 8.06 -29.82 -9.50
C GLY A 645 7.80 -28.57 -10.30
N ILE A 646 6.55 -28.41 -10.73
CA ILE A 646 6.06 -27.20 -11.39
C ILE A 646 4.62 -26.96 -10.95
N SER A 647 4.30 -25.67 -10.71
CA SER A 647 2.95 -25.21 -10.44
C SER A 647 2.58 -24.11 -11.42
N LEU A 648 1.34 -24.12 -11.87
CA LEU A 648 0.80 -23.16 -12.79
C LEU A 648 -0.54 -22.68 -12.26
N GLU A 649 -0.71 -21.37 -12.09
CA GLU A 649 -1.96 -20.78 -11.64
C GLU A 649 -2.50 -19.83 -12.71
N ILE A 650 -3.76 -20.03 -13.08
CA ILE A 650 -4.42 -19.29 -14.16
C ILE A 650 -5.67 -18.62 -13.59
N PRO A 651 -5.66 -17.31 -13.42
CA PRO A 651 -6.91 -16.63 -13.05
C PRO A 651 -7.92 -16.71 -14.20
N LEU A 652 -9.15 -17.06 -13.89
CA LEU A 652 -10.24 -17.18 -14.88
C LEU A 652 -11.08 -15.92 -14.97
N ASP A 653 -11.33 -15.30 -13.82
CA ASP A 653 -12.03 -14.02 -13.72
C ASP A 653 -11.62 -13.32 -12.44
N ARG A 654 -11.79 -12.01 -12.43
CA ARG A 654 -11.63 -11.18 -11.23
C ARG A 654 -12.72 -10.11 -11.22
N SER A 655 -13.19 -9.83 -10.05
CA SER A 655 -14.07 -8.69 -9.78
C SER A 655 -13.71 -8.18 -8.39
N PRO A 656 -14.14 -6.99 -8.00
CA PRO A 656 -13.69 -6.42 -6.71
C PRO A 656 -13.87 -7.35 -5.52
N ASN A 657 -14.89 -8.20 -5.57
CA ASN A 657 -15.25 -9.03 -4.43
C ASN A 657 -15.19 -10.53 -4.71
N SER A 658 -14.71 -10.95 -5.87
CA SER A 658 -14.61 -12.38 -6.17
C SER A 658 -13.62 -12.68 -7.28
N GLY A 659 -13.07 -13.89 -7.25
CA GLY A 659 -12.16 -14.36 -8.28
C GLY A 659 -12.17 -15.87 -8.37
N SER A 660 -11.87 -16.40 -9.55
CA SER A 660 -11.73 -17.84 -9.79
C SER A 660 -10.35 -18.12 -10.37
N THR A 661 -9.77 -19.24 -9.96
CA THR A 661 -8.43 -19.66 -10.40
C THR A 661 -8.45 -21.14 -10.76
N LEU A 662 -7.76 -21.51 -11.84
CA LEU A 662 -7.38 -22.89 -12.11
C LEU A 662 -5.92 -23.09 -11.71
N ALA A 663 -5.62 -24.22 -11.08
CA ALA A 663 -4.25 -24.59 -10.70
C ALA A 663 -3.90 -25.93 -11.32
N PHE A 664 -2.69 -26.05 -11.79
CA PHE A 664 -2.11 -27.34 -12.22
C PHE A 664 -0.79 -27.52 -11.50
N ASP A 665 -0.61 -28.70 -10.89
CA ASP A 665 0.61 -29.03 -10.18
C ASP A 665 1.17 -30.36 -10.67
N TYR A 666 2.48 -30.43 -10.81
CA TYR A 666 3.23 -31.65 -11.02
C TYR A 666 4.37 -31.68 -10.01
N TRP A 667 4.57 -32.81 -9.38
CA TRP A 667 5.68 -32.99 -8.46
C TRP A 667 6.17 -34.43 -8.50
N SER A 668 7.49 -34.63 -8.39
CA SER A 668 8.09 -35.95 -8.30
C SER A 668 9.38 -35.86 -7.49
N GLY A 669 9.52 -36.73 -6.49
CA GLY A 669 10.73 -36.78 -5.66
C GLY A 669 10.50 -37.64 -4.42
N TYR A 670 11.58 -38.09 -3.83
CA TYR A 670 11.56 -38.89 -2.59
C TYR A 670 10.67 -40.14 -2.70
N GLY A 671 10.65 -40.77 -3.86
CA GLY A 671 9.81 -41.95 -4.07
C GLY A 671 8.31 -41.67 -4.21
N ARG A 672 7.90 -40.42 -4.33
CA ARG A 672 6.50 -40.04 -4.46
C ARG A 672 6.31 -39.19 -5.72
N GLY A 673 5.10 -39.15 -6.19
CA GLY A 673 4.73 -38.25 -7.31
C GLY A 673 3.28 -37.85 -7.27
N LEU A 674 3.03 -36.66 -7.82
CA LEU A 674 1.68 -36.06 -7.84
C LEU A 674 1.50 -35.32 -9.17
N VAL A 675 0.33 -35.48 -9.76
CA VAL A 675 -0.20 -34.58 -10.80
C VAL A 675 -1.57 -34.14 -10.35
N SER A 676 -1.81 -32.87 -10.26
CA SER A 676 -3.06 -32.31 -9.75
C SER A 676 -3.65 -31.25 -10.69
N LEU A 677 -4.97 -31.19 -10.75
CA LEU A 677 -5.72 -30.12 -11.38
C LEU A 677 -6.75 -29.64 -10.37
N GLY A 678 -6.68 -28.36 -10.06
CA GLY A 678 -7.55 -27.73 -9.06
C GLY A 678 -8.29 -26.52 -9.60
N ALA A 679 -9.32 -26.14 -8.89
CA ALA A 679 -10.05 -24.90 -9.13
C ALA A 679 -10.44 -24.31 -7.79
N SER A 680 -10.36 -22.98 -7.69
CA SER A 680 -10.83 -22.26 -6.52
C SER A 680 -11.71 -21.08 -6.92
N TRP A 681 -12.56 -20.68 -6.00
CA TRP A 681 -13.39 -19.48 -6.10
C TRP A 681 -13.35 -18.78 -4.76
N ASN A 682 -13.03 -17.50 -4.78
CA ASN A 682 -12.94 -16.64 -3.60
C ASN A 682 -14.01 -15.56 -3.68
N HIS A 683 -14.58 -15.21 -2.55
CA HIS A 683 -15.54 -14.11 -2.45
C HIS A 683 -15.34 -13.42 -1.09
N SER A 684 -15.32 -12.09 -1.10
CA SER A 684 -15.24 -11.26 0.11
C SER A 684 -16.26 -10.12 -0.02
N GLY A 685 -16.58 -9.48 1.09
CA GLY A 685 -17.34 -8.23 1.05
C GLY A 685 -16.49 -7.06 0.54
N PRO A 686 -17.08 -5.87 0.45
CA PRO A 686 -16.37 -4.70 -0.09
C PRO A 686 -15.21 -4.22 0.77
N TYR A 687 -15.17 -4.56 2.05
CA TYR A 687 -14.13 -4.12 2.96
C TYR A 687 -13.25 -5.29 3.42
N PRO A 688 -11.97 -5.03 3.77
CA PRO A 688 -11.11 -6.08 4.34
C PRO A 688 -11.66 -6.72 5.61
N SER A 689 -12.43 -5.99 6.41
CA SER A 689 -13.09 -6.50 7.62
C SER A 689 -14.26 -7.45 7.32
N ASP A 690 -14.76 -7.46 6.09
CA ASP A 690 -15.88 -8.34 5.73
C ASP A 690 -15.42 -9.79 5.64
N PRO A 691 -16.30 -10.74 5.95
CA PRO A 691 -15.94 -12.15 5.84
C PRO A 691 -15.56 -12.54 4.42
N SER A 692 -14.43 -13.23 4.27
CA SER A 692 -14.05 -13.85 3.01
C SER A 692 -14.41 -15.34 3.02
N HIS A 693 -14.71 -15.86 1.86
CA HIS A 693 -15.10 -17.25 1.64
C HIS A 693 -14.30 -17.82 0.48
N THR A 694 -13.78 -19.02 0.64
CA THR A 694 -13.11 -19.75 -0.44
C THR A 694 -13.78 -21.11 -0.61
N LEU A 695 -14.08 -21.46 -1.85
CA LEU A 695 -14.47 -22.83 -2.24
C LEU A 695 -13.37 -23.35 -3.16
N TRP A 696 -12.97 -24.60 -2.95
CA TRP A 696 -11.94 -25.18 -3.80
C TRP A 696 -12.20 -26.67 -4.04
N SER A 697 -11.66 -27.17 -5.15
CA SER A 697 -11.68 -28.60 -5.44
C SER A 697 -10.49 -28.97 -6.30
N SER A 698 -10.02 -30.22 -6.17
CA SER A 698 -8.94 -30.73 -7.00
C SER A 698 -9.12 -32.23 -7.28
N ILE A 699 -8.48 -32.70 -8.33
CA ILE A 699 -8.30 -34.12 -8.64
C ILE A 699 -6.82 -34.34 -8.91
N SER A 700 -6.25 -35.38 -8.29
CA SER A 700 -4.82 -35.69 -8.42
C SER A 700 -4.59 -37.17 -8.66
N UNK A 701 -3.59 -37.53 -9.05
CA UNK A 701 -3.22 -38.62 -9.13
C UNK A 701 -2.13 -38.69 -8.41
N GLU A 702 -1.89 -39.52 -7.63
CA GLU A 702 -0.78 -39.71 -6.68
C GLU A 702 -0.16 -41.07 -6.80
N GLY A 703 1.12 -41.17 -6.48
CA GLY A 703 1.81 -42.43 -6.42
C GLY A 703 2.93 -42.45 -5.38
N VAL A 704 3.07 -43.55 -4.66
CA VAL A 704 4.15 -43.78 -3.68
C VAL A 704 4.84 -45.07 -4.06
N GLY A 705 6.15 -45.03 -4.27
CA GLY A 705 6.95 -46.20 -4.59
C GLY A 705 7.19 -47.08 -3.35
N ASP A 706 7.82 -48.22 -3.58
CA ASP A 706 8.09 -49.23 -2.52
C ASP A 706 9.17 -48.76 -1.54
N ASP A 707 9.93 -47.74 -1.87
CA ASP A 707 11.06 -47.24 -1.05
C ASP A 707 11.11 -45.73 -1.04
N PRO A 708 10.14 -45.09 -0.40
CA PRO A 708 10.19 -43.63 -0.31
C PRO A 708 11.28 -43.17 0.66
N VAL A 709 11.87 -42.07 0.35
CA VAL A 709 12.90 -41.49 1.22
C VAL A 709 12.40 -41.16 2.60
N UNK A 710 11.24 -40.74 2.70
CA UNK A 710 10.68 -40.53 3.82
C UNK A 710 10.66 -41.77 4.50
N ASP A 711 10.42 -41.91 5.38
CA ASP A 711 10.39 -43.17 6.13
C ASP A 711 9.36 -44.15 5.53
N ALA A 712 9.84 -45.27 5.06
CA ALA A 712 9.00 -46.33 4.50
C ALA A 712 7.87 -46.78 5.44
N GLY A 713 8.05 -46.64 6.74
CA GLY A 713 7.01 -46.94 7.73
C GLY A 713 5.86 -45.95 7.80
N GLU A 714 6.01 -44.80 7.16
CA GLU A 714 5.02 -43.73 7.23
C GLU A 714 4.08 -43.66 6.02
N TYR A 715 4.42 -44.38 4.96
CA TYR A 715 3.68 -44.35 3.70
C TYR A 715 3.31 -45.75 3.24
N SER A 716 2.11 -45.88 2.70
CA SER A 716 1.72 -47.11 2.00
C SER A 716 2.08 -46.98 0.53
N ALA A 717 2.91 -47.82 -0.01
CA ALA A 717 3.19 -47.90 -1.43
C ALA A 717 1.90 -48.13 -2.21
N GLY A 718 1.83 -47.57 -3.44
CA GLY A 718 0.65 -47.73 -4.26
C GLY A 718 0.37 -46.47 -5.10
N SER A 719 -0.72 -46.50 -5.82
CA SER A 719 -1.12 -45.36 -6.62
C SER A 719 -2.64 -45.27 -6.77
N GLY A 720 -3.14 -44.06 -6.90
CA GLY A 720 -4.58 -43.84 -7.03
C GLY A 720 -4.95 -42.41 -7.42
N ALA A 721 -6.22 -42.28 -7.73
CA ALA A 721 -6.82 -40.96 -7.91
C ALA A 721 -7.37 -40.47 -6.58
N VAL A 722 -7.07 -39.24 -6.25
CA VAL A 722 -7.59 -38.58 -5.05
C VAL A 722 -8.40 -37.36 -5.49
N ILE A 723 -9.60 -37.23 -4.97
CA ILE A 723 -10.50 -36.09 -5.23
C ILE A 723 -10.64 -35.33 -3.91
N GLN A 724 -10.40 -34.03 -3.93
CA GLN A 724 -10.54 -33.20 -2.74
C GLN A 724 -11.48 -32.03 -3.03
N ALA A 725 -12.20 -31.60 -2.00
CA ALA A 725 -13.00 -30.38 -2.07
C ALA A 725 -13.14 -29.79 -0.69
N GLY A 726 -13.22 -28.49 -0.62
CA GLY A 726 -13.34 -27.84 0.67
C GLY A 726 -13.92 -26.45 0.58
N ALA A 727 -14.16 -25.91 1.76
CA ALA A 727 -14.62 -24.55 1.95
C ALA A 727 -13.95 -23.95 3.17
N SER A 728 -13.56 -22.69 3.06
CA SER A 728 -13.07 -21.95 4.21
C SER A 728 -13.78 -20.62 4.34
N ARG A 729 -13.77 -20.09 5.56
CA ARG A 729 -14.28 -18.77 5.87
C ARG A 729 -13.32 -18.08 6.83
N TRP A 730 -13.05 -16.83 6.53
CA TRP A 730 -12.17 -16.01 7.34
C TRP A 730 -12.93 -14.74 7.75
N UNK A 731 -12.84 -14.27 8.84
CA UNK A 731 -13.43 -13.23 9.24
C UNK A 731 -12.59 -12.60 10.13
N TRP A 732 -12.32 -11.41 10.00
CA TRP A 732 -11.64 -10.53 10.98
C TRP A 732 -12.70 -9.63 11.64
N THR A 733 -12.63 -9.47 12.94
CA THR A 733 -13.60 -8.64 13.68
C THR A 733 -12.86 -7.84 14.76
N ARG A 734 -13.49 -6.81 15.29
CA ARG A 734 -12.93 -6.03 16.39
C ARG A 734 -12.43 -6.92 17.54
N SER A 735 -13.18 -7.96 17.88
CA SER A 735 -12.82 -8.85 19.00
C SER A 735 -11.81 -9.92 18.63
N GLY A 736 -11.27 -9.93 17.40
CA GLY A 736 -10.26 -10.88 16.98
C GLY A 736 -10.58 -11.59 15.68
N ALA A 737 -9.75 -12.56 15.33
CA ALA A 737 -9.85 -13.31 14.09
C ALA A 737 -10.61 -14.61 14.26
N ARG A 738 -11.39 -14.99 13.26
CA ARG A 738 -12.12 -16.26 13.21
C ARG A 738 -11.89 -16.91 11.86
N TRP A 739 -11.47 -18.15 11.89
CA TRP A 739 -11.25 -18.92 10.67
C TRP A 739 -11.85 -20.30 10.82
N GLY A 740 -12.44 -20.81 9.77
CA GLY A 740 -12.95 -22.17 9.75
C GLY A 740 -12.78 -22.80 8.39
N HIS A 741 -12.47 -24.08 8.38
CA HIS A 741 -12.16 -24.85 7.17
C HIS A 741 -12.82 -26.22 7.27
N VAL A 742 -13.48 -26.63 6.19
CA VAL A 742 -14.03 -27.99 6.05
C VAL A 742 -13.43 -28.61 4.80
N SER A 743 -12.94 -29.84 4.89
CA SER A 743 -12.44 -30.54 3.73
C SER A 743 -13.05 -31.93 3.62
N LEU A 744 -13.21 -32.36 2.38
CA LEU A 744 -13.60 -33.71 2.00
C LEU A 744 -12.52 -34.25 1.07
N CYS A 745 -12.08 -35.46 1.31
CA CYS A 745 -11.10 -36.13 0.45
C CYS A 745 -11.58 -37.55 0.19
N ALA A 746 -11.41 -38.03 -1.01
CA ALA A 746 -11.89 -39.40 -1.36
C ALA A 746 -10.98 -40.00 -2.41
N SER A 747 -10.75 -41.30 -2.33
CA SER A 747 -10.13 -42.03 -3.40
C SER A 747 -11.10 -43.14 -3.82
N PRO A 748 -11.52 -43.13 -5.08
CA PRO A 748 -12.36 -44.19 -5.61
C PRO A 748 -11.56 -45.49 -5.91
N SER A 749 -10.26 -45.36 -5.99
CA SER A 749 -9.40 -46.53 -6.18
C SER A 749 -7.93 -46.17 -5.82
N TRP A 750 -7.46 -46.65 -4.67
CA TRP A 750 -6.05 -46.63 -4.30
C TRP A 750 -5.59 -48.10 -4.23
N ASP A 751 -4.89 -48.58 -5.25
CA ASP A 751 -4.53 -49.97 -5.43
C ASP A 751 -5.70 -50.95 -5.27
N GLY A 752 -6.89 -50.52 -5.69
CA GLY A 752 -8.08 -51.34 -5.59
C GLY A 752 -8.95 -51.12 -4.36
N GLU A 753 -8.47 -50.32 -3.39
CA GLU A 753 -9.23 -49.99 -2.18
C GLU A 753 -9.89 -48.60 -2.31
N GLU A 754 -10.99 -48.42 -1.60
CA GLU A 754 -11.77 -47.18 -1.59
C GLU A 754 -11.75 -46.54 -0.20
N TRP A 755 -11.66 -45.20 -0.14
CA TRP A 755 -11.77 -44.49 1.11
C TRP A 755 -12.31 -43.09 0.94
N VAL A 756 -12.83 -42.54 2.05
CA VAL A 756 -13.32 -41.14 2.12
C VAL A 756 -12.90 -40.56 3.47
N SER A 757 -12.48 -39.32 3.49
CA SER A 757 -12.28 -38.59 4.74
C SER A 757 -13.02 -37.26 4.74
N ALA A 758 -13.33 -36.80 5.94
CA ALA A 758 -13.91 -35.47 6.16
C ALA A 758 -13.26 -34.86 7.38
N SER A 759 -12.91 -33.60 7.31
CA SER A 759 -12.33 -32.87 8.44
C SER A 759 -12.91 -31.48 8.56
N PHE A 760 -12.87 -30.98 9.78
CA PHE A 760 -13.15 -29.60 10.14
C PHE A 760 -12.00 -29.08 10.98
N GLU A 761 -11.58 -27.86 10.72
CA GLU A 761 -10.67 -27.12 11.56
C GLU A 761 -11.18 -25.69 11.72
N GLY A 762 -11.00 -25.15 12.92
CA GLY A 762 -11.38 -23.75 13.16
C GLY A 762 -10.50 -23.12 14.20
N THR A 763 -10.23 -21.83 14.04
CA THR A 763 -9.51 -21.04 15.02
C THR A 763 -10.34 -19.83 15.43
N LEU A 764 -10.15 -19.42 16.67
CA LEU A 764 -10.73 -18.22 17.23
C LEU A 764 -9.65 -17.53 18.05
N THR A 765 -9.28 -16.32 17.70
CA THR A 765 -8.37 -15.48 18.47
C THR A 765 -9.17 -14.32 19.06
N LEU A 766 -8.95 -14.01 20.32
CA LEU A 766 -9.67 -12.92 21.01
C LEU A 766 -8.67 -11.81 21.35
N SER A 767 -8.61 -10.80 20.48
CA SER A 767 -7.65 -9.69 20.63
C SER A 767 -8.06 -8.70 21.74
N ASP A 768 -9.31 -8.72 22.18
CA ASP A 768 -9.79 -7.86 23.27
C ASP A 768 -9.33 -8.31 24.66
N LEU A 769 -8.76 -9.50 24.75
CA LEU A 769 -8.39 -10.08 26.05
C LEU A 769 -6.87 -10.06 26.24
N PRO A 770 -6.41 -9.90 27.49
CA PRO A 770 -4.97 -9.93 27.74
C PRO A 770 -4.32 -11.19 27.19
N PHE A 771 -3.16 -11.05 26.57
CA PHE A 771 -2.38 -12.13 25.98
C PHE A 771 -3.00 -12.75 24.73
N ASP A 772 -3.97 -12.10 24.08
CA ASP A 772 -4.61 -12.56 22.83
C ASP A 772 -4.87 -14.07 22.83
N PRO A 773 -5.71 -14.58 23.73
CA PRO A 773 -5.93 -16.02 23.77
C PRO A 773 -6.50 -16.54 22.46
N GLY A 774 -5.90 -17.65 21.98
CA GLY A 774 -6.32 -18.32 20.76
C GLY A 774 -6.78 -19.75 21.05
N THR A 775 -7.92 -20.15 20.49
CA THR A 775 -8.43 -21.51 20.57
C THR A 775 -8.44 -22.12 19.18
N ARG A 776 -7.93 -23.35 19.06
CA ARG A 776 -7.96 -24.15 17.82
C ARG A 776 -8.75 -25.43 18.09
N LEU A 777 -9.61 -25.80 17.15
CA LEU A 777 -10.38 -27.03 17.20
C LEU A 777 -10.17 -27.81 15.90
N PHE A 778 -9.87 -29.11 16.04
CA PHE A 778 -9.79 -30.03 14.90
C PHE A 778 -10.70 -31.23 15.16
N ALA A 779 -11.38 -31.70 14.11
CA ALA A 779 -12.14 -32.95 14.13
C ALA A 779 -12.16 -33.55 12.74
N GLY A 780 -11.79 -34.84 12.65
CA GLY A 780 -11.77 -35.53 11.37
C GLY A 780 -12.05 -36.99 11.47
N ARG A 781 -12.50 -37.60 10.37
CA ARG A 781 -12.78 -39.01 10.28
C ARG A 781 -12.50 -39.55 8.88
N VAL A 782 -11.91 -40.75 8.85
CA VAL A 782 -11.63 -41.53 7.62
C VAL A 782 -12.47 -42.78 7.63
N TRP A 783 -13.15 -43.06 6.52
CA TRP A 783 -13.92 -44.27 6.27
C TRP A 783 -13.27 -45.06 5.13
N GLY A 784 -13.28 -46.39 5.18
CA GLY A 784 -12.70 -47.24 4.13
C GLY A 784 -11.23 -47.54 4.46
N ASP A 785 -10.50 -48.06 3.49
CA ASP A 785 -9.12 -48.53 3.66
C ASP A 785 -8.12 -47.53 3.07
N ALA A 786 -8.01 -46.37 3.72
CA ALA A 786 -7.08 -45.30 3.33
C ALA A 786 -5.63 -45.74 3.59
N PRO A 787 -4.71 -45.37 2.69
CA PRO A 787 -3.28 -45.59 2.92
C PRO A 787 -2.76 -44.71 4.05
N LEU A 788 -1.60 -45.05 4.62
CA LEU A 788 -1.07 -44.43 5.85
C LEU A 788 -0.97 -42.91 5.73
N GLN A 789 -0.58 -42.40 4.58
CA GLN A 789 -0.38 -40.94 4.35
C GLN A 789 -1.70 -40.16 4.35
N HIS A 790 -2.85 -40.84 4.32
CA HIS A 790 -4.18 -40.22 4.39
C HIS A 790 -4.91 -40.48 5.72
N LEU A 791 -4.22 -41.06 6.70
CA LEU A 791 -4.71 -41.17 8.06
C LEU A 791 -4.18 -40.00 8.90
N TYR A 792 -4.89 -39.69 9.99
CA TYR A 792 -4.49 -38.56 10.86
C TYR A 792 -3.34 -38.96 11.78
N ARG A 793 -2.38 -38.00 11.91
CA ARG A 793 -1.24 -38.14 12.88
C ARG A 793 -1.47 -37.21 14.08
N PRO A 794 -0.96 -37.55 15.26
CA PRO A 794 -1.03 -36.61 16.39
C PRO A 794 -0.40 -35.24 16.11
N GLY A 795 0.80 -35.24 15.52
CA GLY A 795 1.52 -34.00 15.16
C GLY A 795 1.19 -33.43 13.80
N GLY A 796 0.28 -34.06 13.01
CA GLY A 796 -0.07 -33.60 11.69
C GLY A 796 -0.87 -32.30 11.76
N GLY A 797 -0.57 -31.36 10.89
CA GLY A 797 -1.20 -30.05 10.86
C GLY A 797 -1.86 -29.73 9.53
N LEU A 798 -2.09 -28.46 9.28
CA LEU A 798 -2.67 -27.96 8.03
C LEU A 798 -1.79 -28.35 6.84
N GLN A 799 -2.42 -28.85 5.80
CA GLN A 799 -1.70 -29.12 4.55
C GLN A 799 -1.40 -27.81 3.83
N ALA A 800 -0.14 -27.62 3.49
CA ALA A 800 0.22 -26.54 2.59
C ALA A 800 -0.21 -26.89 1.17
N GLY A 801 -0.80 -25.94 0.48
CA GLY A 801 -1.26 -26.15 -0.90
C GLY A 801 -0.14 -26.09 -1.91
N GLY A 802 -0.32 -26.79 -3.03
CA GLY A 802 0.54 -26.70 -4.20
C GLY A 802 1.89 -27.37 -4.07
N VAL A 803 2.71 -27.22 -5.10
CA VAL A 803 4.05 -27.84 -5.18
C VAL A 803 4.95 -27.35 -4.05
N MET A 804 4.82 -26.10 -3.68
CA MET A 804 5.64 -25.54 -2.59
C MET A 804 5.34 -26.19 -1.23
N GLY A 805 4.13 -26.65 -1.02
CA GLY A 805 3.77 -27.39 0.20
C GLY A 805 4.45 -28.73 0.33
N TRP A 806 4.96 -29.28 -0.76
CA TRP A 806 5.59 -30.58 -0.76
C TRP A 806 7.11 -30.54 -0.60
N ILE A 807 7.73 -29.42 -0.96
CA ILE A 807 9.20 -29.38 -1.16
C ILE A 807 9.89 -28.49 -0.15
N LEU A 808 9.35 -27.37 0.05
CA LEU A 808 9.49 -26.46 1.17
C LEU A 808 8.06 -26.16 1.49
N PRO A 809 7.44 -26.94 2.30
CA PRO A 809 6.08 -26.54 2.63
C PRO A 809 6.18 -25.10 3.13
N PRO A 810 5.41 -24.18 2.57
CA PRO A 810 5.36 -22.84 3.19
C PRO A 810 5.07 -22.98 4.67
N ASP A 811 4.44 -24.11 5.02
CA ASP A 811 4.12 -24.52 6.38
C ASP A 811 4.67 -25.91 6.69
N GLY A 812 5.93 -26.16 6.34
CA GLY A 812 6.58 -27.45 6.57
C GLY A 812 7.31 -27.51 7.91
N ASP A 813 7.26 -28.66 8.54
CA ASP A 813 7.96 -28.91 9.80
C ASP A 813 9.26 -29.64 9.59
N ILE A 814 10.25 -29.31 10.42
CA ILE A 814 11.46 -30.06 10.63
C ILE A 814 11.49 -30.43 12.10
N SER A 815 11.65 -31.70 12.38
CA SER A 815 11.80 -32.22 13.72
C SER A 815 13.09 -33.01 13.83
N PRO A 816 13.48 -33.48 15.01
CA PRO A 816 14.71 -34.28 15.15
C PRO A 816 14.75 -35.54 14.28
N SER A 817 13.63 -36.09 13.87
CA SER A 817 13.58 -37.24 12.98
C SER A 817 13.65 -36.91 11.48
N GLU A 818 13.89 -35.67 11.12
CA GLU A 818 14.04 -35.23 9.73
C GLU A 818 12.78 -35.39 8.86
N HIS A 819 11.61 -35.27 9.44
CA HIS A 819 10.36 -35.29 8.68
C HIS A 819 10.07 -33.95 8.05
N TYR A 820 9.84 -33.93 6.75
CA TYR A 820 9.61 -32.70 5.96
C TYR A 820 8.14 -32.50 5.58
N PHE A 821 7.24 -33.39 6.02
CA PHE A 821 5.85 -33.35 5.57
C PHE A 821 4.91 -33.35 6.77
N VAL A 822 4.09 -32.32 6.83
CA VAL A 822 3.04 -32.22 7.83
C VAL A 822 1.72 -32.67 7.19
N GLU A 823 1.29 -33.84 7.52
CA GLU A 823 0.01 -34.36 7.07
C GLU A 823 -1.11 -33.83 7.96
N SER A 824 -2.34 -33.86 7.47
CA SER A 824 -3.48 -33.35 8.22
C SER A 824 -3.68 -34.12 9.54
N GLY A 825 -4.08 -33.40 10.57
CA GLY A 825 -4.28 -34.03 11.87
C GLY A 825 -4.46 -33.06 13.02
N PRO A 826 -4.44 -33.56 14.24
CA PRO A 826 -4.61 -32.78 15.45
C PRO A 826 -3.59 -31.67 15.72
N ALA A 827 -2.42 -31.69 15.07
CA ALA A 827 -1.36 -30.67 15.18
C ALA A 827 -0.91 -30.42 16.63
N LEU A 828 -0.51 -31.48 17.32
CA LEU A 828 0.09 -31.40 18.65
C LEU A 828 1.62 -31.35 18.48
N PRO A 829 2.29 -30.23 18.74
CA PRO A 829 3.73 -30.09 18.44
C PRO A 829 4.63 -31.08 19.17
N GLY A 830 4.26 -31.52 20.38
CA GLY A 830 5.03 -32.47 21.16
C GLY A 830 5.00 -33.88 20.60
N TYR A 831 4.16 -34.17 19.64
CA TYR A 831 4.00 -35.46 18.99
C TYR A 831 4.38 -35.44 17.52
N GLY A 832 5.23 -34.49 17.11
CA GLY A 832 5.67 -34.34 15.72
C GLY A 832 6.29 -35.61 15.16
N ASP A 833 7.03 -36.37 16.02
CA ASP A 833 7.72 -37.60 15.61
C ASP A 833 6.92 -38.88 15.93
N ASP A 834 5.70 -38.75 16.43
CA ASP A 834 4.88 -39.92 16.79
C ASP A 834 4.36 -40.61 15.50
N PRO A 835 4.71 -41.87 15.27
CA PRO A 835 4.28 -42.60 14.07
C PRO A 835 2.83 -43.06 14.11
N ALA A 836 2.11 -42.78 15.20
CA ALA A 836 0.70 -43.19 15.34
C ALA A 836 -0.14 -42.67 14.17
N ARG A 837 -1.05 -43.52 13.68
CA ARG A 837 -1.98 -43.19 12.60
C ARG A 837 -3.37 -43.63 13.01
N GLY A 838 -4.36 -42.79 12.84
CA GLY A 838 -5.72 -43.07 13.22
C GLY A 838 -6.77 -42.66 12.23
N ARG A 839 -7.94 -43.27 12.28
CA ARG A 839 -9.06 -42.99 11.42
C ARG A 839 -9.97 -41.89 11.95
N ILE A 840 -9.88 -41.58 13.24
CA ILE A 840 -10.57 -40.44 13.83
C ILE A 840 -9.54 -39.61 14.58
N GLY A 841 -9.58 -38.30 14.37
CA GLY A 841 -8.76 -37.35 15.10
C GLY A 841 -9.60 -36.23 15.65
N ILE A 842 -9.42 -35.86 16.90
CA ILE A 842 -10.06 -34.69 17.54
C ILE A 842 -8.98 -34.00 18.38
N ALA A 843 -8.94 -32.66 18.31
CA ALA A 843 -8.00 -31.90 19.13
C ALA A 843 -8.54 -30.54 19.50
N LEU A 844 -8.10 -30.08 20.66
CA LEU A 844 -8.33 -28.73 21.16
C LEU A 844 -6.97 -28.13 21.53
N GLY A 845 -6.65 -26.99 21.03
CA GLY A 845 -5.42 -26.27 21.35
C GLY A 845 -5.71 -24.88 21.87
N GLU A 846 -4.93 -24.43 22.83
CA GLU A 846 -5.03 -23.10 23.41
C GLU A 846 -3.67 -22.41 23.34
N THR A 847 -3.70 -21.11 23.01
CA THR A 847 -2.49 -20.28 22.94
C THR A 847 -2.67 -18.97 23.68
N LEU A 848 -1.55 -18.45 24.22
CA LEU A 848 -1.51 -17.13 24.87
C LEU A 848 -0.26 -16.39 24.37
N LYS A 849 -0.43 -15.26 23.72
CA LYS A 849 0.70 -14.44 23.26
C LYS A 849 1.25 -13.58 24.39
N MET A 850 2.56 -13.44 24.44
CA MET A 850 3.21 -12.56 25.41
C MET A 850 3.30 -11.15 24.84
N PRO A 851 2.86 -10.11 25.56
CA PRO A 851 2.70 -8.76 24.98
C PRO A 851 3.96 -8.09 24.45
N VAL A 852 5.13 -8.42 24.95
CA VAL A 852 6.37 -7.72 24.61
C VAL A 852 7.39 -8.61 23.91
N LEU A 853 7.16 -9.90 23.90
CA LEU A 853 8.09 -10.88 23.32
C LEU A 853 7.41 -11.65 22.20
N PRO A 854 8.14 -12.04 21.14
CA PRO A 854 7.57 -12.88 20.09
C PRO A 854 7.36 -14.32 20.55
N LEU A 855 6.78 -14.49 21.74
CA LEU A 855 6.58 -15.79 22.40
C LEU A 855 5.09 -16.04 22.58
N THR A 856 4.72 -17.31 22.38
CA THR A 856 3.37 -17.81 22.61
C THR A 856 3.47 -19.02 23.55
N LEU A 857 2.72 -19.05 24.61
CA LEU A 857 2.54 -20.27 25.41
C LEU A 857 1.45 -21.09 24.73
N PHE A 858 1.62 -22.41 24.68
CA PHE A 858 0.60 -23.29 24.11
C PHE A 858 0.34 -24.50 24.98
N ALA A 859 -0.85 -25.05 24.87
CA ALA A 859 -1.23 -26.31 25.47
C ALA A 859 -2.31 -26.97 24.60
N ASP A 860 -2.05 -28.18 24.16
CA ASP A 860 -2.92 -28.90 23.25
C ASP A 860 -3.34 -30.25 23.87
N ALA A 861 -4.52 -30.70 23.51
CA ALA A 861 -5.03 -32.02 23.87
C ALA A 861 -5.72 -32.65 22.67
N GLY A 862 -5.41 -33.89 22.37
CA GLY A 862 -5.97 -34.61 21.23
C GLY A 862 -6.23 -36.05 21.48
N TRP A 863 -6.96 -36.69 20.56
CA TRP A 863 -7.33 -38.08 20.58
C TRP A 863 -7.34 -38.62 19.18
N ILE A 864 -6.74 -39.79 19.00
CA ILE A 864 -6.74 -40.50 17.70
C ILE A 864 -7.21 -41.93 17.93
N GLU A 865 -8.28 -42.35 17.26
CA GLU A 865 -8.82 -43.69 17.31
C GLU A 865 -8.26 -44.59 16.21
N GLY A 866 -7.93 -45.85 16.61
CA GLY A 866 -7.45 -46.86 15.66
C GLY A 866 -6.00 -46.64 15.27
N SER A 867 -5.22 -46.12 16.21
CA SER A 867 -3.80 -45.83 16.04
C SER A 867 -2.97 -47.13 15.91
N SER A 868 -1.92 -47.03 15.10
CA SER A 868 -0.88 -48.10 15.00
C SER A 868 -0.03 -48.21 16.26
N ARG A 869 -0.02 -47.20 17.11
CA ARG A 869 0.57 -47.18 18.45
C ARG A 869 -0.57 -47.48 19.43
N ASP A 870 -0.48 -48.35 20.35
CA ASP A 870 -1.52 -48.85 21.24
C ASP A 870 -2.38 -47.83 22.01
N LEU A 871 -2.71 -46.70 21.35
CA LEU A 871 -3.63 -45.68 21.89
C LEU A 871 -5.07 -46.18 21.80
N THR A 872 -5.75 -46.24 22.94
CA THR A 872 -7.13 -46.70 23.00
C THR A 872 -8.09 -45.49 23.00
N ALA A 873 -9.36 -45.75 22.90
CA ALA A 873 -10.38 -44.71 22.94
C ALA A 873 -10.39 -43.88 24.25
N ALA A 874 -9.65 -44.35 25.29
CA ALA A 874 -9.53 -43.64 26.56
C ALA A 874 -8.29 -42.75 26.66
N ASP A 875 -7.39 -42.79 25.66
CA ASP A 875 -6.07 -42.16 25.76
C ASP A 875 -6.09 -40.79 25.11
N ILE A 876 -6.37 -39.74 25.88
CA ILE A 876 -6.19 -38.37 25.48
C ILE A 876 -4.71 -38.03 25.66
N ILE A 877 -4.04 -37.67 24.54
CA ILE A 877 -2.66 -37.19 24.57
C ILE A 877 -2.64 -35.69 24.66
N SER A 878 -1.65 -35.13 25.33
CA SER A 878 -1.56 -33.68 25.55
C SER A 878 -0.12 -33.22 25.58
N ASP A 879 0.08 -31.99 25.16
CA ASP A 879 1.40 -31.37 25.23
C ASP A 879 1.30 -29.88 25.63
N ALA A 880 2.43 -29.30 25.99
CA ALA A 880 2.51 -27.89 26.37
C ALA A 880 3.94 -27.38 26.19
N GLY A 881 4.06 -26.13 25.84
CA GLY A 881 5.38 -25.56 25.58
C GLY A 881 5.32 -24.08 25.23
N ILE A 882 6.38 -23.68 24.54
CA ILE A 882 6.56 -22.30 24.10
C ILE A 882 6.69 -22.28 22.57
N GLY A 883 5.95 -21.40 21.93
CA GLY A 883 6.11 -21.09 20.52
C GLY A 883 6.84 -19.75 20.32
N VAL A 884 7.59 -19.64 19.25
CA VAL A 884 8.22 -18.39 18.79
C VAL A 884 7.78 -18.17 17.36
N ASN A 885 7.28 -16.98 17.04
CA ASN A 885 6.92 -16.63 15.67
C ASN A 885 7.77 -15.44 15.22
N ALA A 886 8.64 -15.68 14.25
CA ALA A 886 9.53 -14.67 13.67
C ALA A 886 9.17 -14.45 12.18
N GLY A 887 7.89 -14.47 11.86
CA GLY A 887 7.40 -14.27 10.49
C GLY A 887 7.59 -15.52 9.63
N PHE A 888 8.71 -15.60 8.93
CA PHE A 888 8.99 -16.73 8.02
C PHE A 888 9.40 -18.03 8.75
N VAL A 889 9.71 -17.95 10.06
CA VAL A 889 10.05 -19.13 10.87
C VAL A 889 9.15 -19.17 12.09
N GLN A 890 8.49 -20.30 12.28
CA GLN A 890 7.77 -20.58 13.51
C GLN A 890 8.49 -21.74 14.20
N ALA A 891 8.76 -21.61 15.47
CA ALA A 891 9.43 -22.63 16.25
C ALA A 891 8.58 -23.00 17.45
N TRP A 892 8.36 -24.28 17.66
CA TRP A 892 7.68 -24.79 18.86
C TRP A 892 8.69 -25.56 19.69
N PHE A 893 8.64 -25.35 20.99
CA PHE A 893 9.47 -26.01 21.98
C PHE A 893 8.56 -26.69 23.00
N PRO A 894 7.96 -27.86 22.66
CA PRO A 894 7.18 -28.60 23.61
C PRO A 894 8.10 -29.07 24.75
N ALA A 895 7.76 -28.72 25.99
CA ALA A 895 8.55 -29.08 27.16
C ALA A 895 7.93 -30.23 27.94
N TRP A 896 6.66 -30.54 27.64
CA TRP A 896 5.94 -31.59 28.33
C TRP A 896 4.98 -32.30 27.38
N VAL A 897 4.91 -33.64 27.49
CA VAL A 897 3.94 -34.49 26.80
C VAL A 897 3.35 -35.50 27.82
N SER A 898 2.06 -35.80 27.67
CA SER A 898 1.38 -36.73 28.62
C SER A 898 1.78 -38.19 28.40
N ASP A 899 2.04 -38.58 27.14
CA ASP A 899 2.33 -39.97 26.78
C ASP A 899 3.54 -40.01 25.81
N PRO A 900 4.77 -39.97 26.35
CA PRO A 900 5.96 -39.87 25.49
C PRO A 900 6.20 -41.15 24.68
N LEU A 901 6.98 -41.06 23.62
CA LEU A 901 7.41 -42.21 22.84
C LEU A 901 8.29 -43.12 23.71
N PRO A 902 8.34 -44.44 23.42
CA PRO A 902 9.19 -45.33 24.18
C PRO A 902 10.66 -44.92 24.18
N GLY A 903 11.16 -44.58 25.34
CA GLY A 903 12.54 -44.11 25.51
C GLY A 903 12.66 -42.62 25.84
N ASP A 904 11.59 -41.84 25.64
CA ASP A 904 11.56 -40.43 25.97
C ASP A 904 11.00 -40.18 27.37
N ASP A 905 11.29 -39.01 27.92
CA ASP A 905 10.72 -38.56 29.21
C ASP A 905 9.54 -37.63 28.98
N GLN A 906 8.58 -37.60 29.92
CA GLN A 906 7.44 -36.68 29.88
C GLN A 906 7.89 -35.20 29.86
N TRP A 907 8.94 -34.91 30.64
CA TRP A 907 9.52 -33.59 30.74
C TRP A 907 10.87 -33.60 30.00
N GLU A 908 10.79 -33.33 28.69
CA GLU A 908 11.95 -33.27 27.83
C GLU A 908 11.74 -32.16 26.80
N LEU A 909 12.75 -31.35 26.58
CA LEU A 909 12.64 -30.24 25.61
C LEU A 909 12.73 -30.81 24.19
N ARG A 910 11.64 -30.76 23.50
CA ARG A 910 11.54 -31.10 22.08
C ARG A 910 11.57 -29.83 21.25
N TRP A 911 11.74 -29.95 19.96
CA TRP A 911 11.66 -28.79 19.10
C TRP A 911 11.07 -29.18 17.74
N ARG A 912 10.39 -28.19 17.14
CA ARG A 912 9.77 -28.32 15.82
C ARG A 912 9.85 -26.98 15.14
N LEU A 913 10.31 -26.96 13.89
CA LEU A 913 10.43 -25.71 13.11
C LEU A 913 9.50 -25.80 11.89
N ALA A 914 8.75 -24.77 11.67
CA ALA A 914 7.97 -24.61 10.45
C ALA A 914 8.47 -23.37 9.71
N PHE A 915 8.49 -23.45 8.40
CA PHE A 915 8.94 -22.35 7.53
C PHE A 915 7.81 -21.94 6.63
N SER A 916 7.54 -20.64 6.61
CA SER A 916 6.58 -20.05 5.66
C SER A 916 7.35 -19.13 4.72
N LEU A 917 7.38 -19.47 3.45
CA LEU A 917 7.99 -18.58 2.45
C LEU A 917 7.21 -17.29 2.31
N TRP A 918 5.92 -17.30 2.59
CA TRP A 918 5.06 -16.12 2.56
C TRP A 918 5.38 -15.12 3.69
N GLY A 919 6.11 -15.54 4.70
CA GLY A 919 6.57 -14.66 5.78
C GLY A 919 7.91 -13.99 5.53
N LEU A 920 8.51 -14.19 4.36
CA LEU A 920 9.76 -13.50 4.01
C LEU A 920 9.45 -12.04 3.66
N PRO A 921 10.12 -11.08 4.30
CA PRO A 921 9.81 -9.65 4.08
C PRO A 921 10.05 -9.17 2.65
N PHE A 922 10.68 -9.98 1.81
CA PHE A 922 11.01 -9.62 0.43
C PHE A 922 9.97 -10.09 -0.60
N MET A 923 8.89 -10.75 -0.18
CA MET A 923 7.93 -11.34 -1.14
C MET A 923 6.60 -10.58 -1.24
N PHE A 924 6.47 -9.44 -0.55
CA PHE A 924 5.20 -8.70 -0.45
C PHE A 924 5.27 -7.24 -0.93
N PHE A 925 6.20 -6.89 -1.81
CA PHE A 925 6.24 -5.54 -2.37
C PHE A 925 6.18 -5.54 -3.88
#